data_1b4d02258c8f1fefaecf9b1df96dd19e
#
_entry.id   1b4d02258c8f1fefaecf9b1df96dd19e
#
_cell.length_a   1.000
_cell.length_b   1.000
_cell.length_c   1.000
_cell.angle_alpha   90.00
_cell.angle_beta   90.00
_cell.angle_gamma   90.00
#
_symmetry.space_group_name_H-M   'P 1'
#
loop_
_entity.id
_entity.type
_entity.pdbx_description
1 polymer ?
#
loop_
_entity_poly.entity_id
_entity_poly.type
_entity_poly.pdbx_seq_one_letter_code
_entity_poly.pdbx_strand_id
1 'polypeptide(L)'
;LIKSTQKFAAMSEEASNWALRNQQNQLVVETDAKAPDGVLPWFPGFNAEDGYLRIGDKLNGLEGALGYSYNLFRLVASNRIDASQIDHSGWDRVETPELAEAGDLRVASFNVLNFFTTVVGGDANPTGSNRGALTVAEFELQRTKIVSAITRLNADVVGLMEIENNGYGDNSAIANLVGALNAAQPDEADHYRWIASPDGKPIGTDAITVGLIYRPAKVTPEGAASLIALPVQQAEAVDASGKPVTINQGMRESLVQRFSSPKGDAPLTLVVNHLKSKGSACFEDYPDYASADPLDGQGHCNALRVSAAKVLGEHLKDLAGDLLLIGDMNAYGMEDPIRVLTDYDPAAQARQIMSASFTTLAGQPFEESGSALGKGYGLVNLNTRFHGTDTYSYSYEGELGNLDHALANPSLAAKVIGIEDWHINSAESNFFEYGSKYSGQLAKSEGPFSASDHDPVLVAIQYPQPPAGVLSLESAAANVEEGNTLSLSVSRSDGSHGEASVSYRIVYGSGDTSDVAPLTGTLHWAAGQSEPQTISIPVKSDTLHEGDETFTLELFDPSGAALGDQHQTLVTIKDKLAPSTISLARASMTVNEGQWFAEIPLVRSGDLSKPARARVALDGVTARWGLDFLPWFSQTVSWAAGEGGSKSVKVLIIDDWFVEPTEQFSVNLEKLKGAQPGAVQQTRVDILDNDKSWWPFG
;
A
#
# COMPACT_ATOMS: atom_id res chain seq x y z
N LEU A 1 32.40 -3.14 -21.44
CA LEU A 1 31.67 -2.44 -22.51
C LEU A 1 30.18 -2.71 -22.36
N ILE A 2 29.31 -1.72 -22.66
CA ILE A 2 27.84 -1.88 -22.63
C ILE A 2 27.35 -2.01 -24.07
N LYS A 3 26.45 -2.94 -24.36
CA LYS A 3 25.85 -3.14 -25.68
C LYS A 3 25.16 -1.87 -26.16
N SER A 4 25.30 -1.54 -27.42
CA SER A 4 24.77 -0.29 -28.00
C SER A 4 23.23 -0.21 -27.88
N THR A 5 22.53 -1.34 -28.12
CA THR A 5 21.08 -1.45 -28.03
C THR A 5 20.55 -1.62 -26.58
N GLN A 6 21.45 -1.74 -25.61
CA GLN A 6 21.10 -1.55 -24.19
C GLN A 6 20.90 -0.06 -23.87
N LYS A 7 21.71 0.82 -24.46
CA LYS A 7 21.74 2.26 -24.16
C LYS A 7 20.88 3.11 -25.10
N PHE A 8 20.80 2.76 -26.37
CA PHE A 8 20.19 3.58 -27.42
C PHE A 8 19.28 2.74 -28.31
N ALA A 9 18.23 3.37 -28.84
CA ALA A 9 17.30 2.72 -29.75
C ALA A 9 18.07 2.12 -30.94
N ALA A 10 17.69 0.92 -31.33
CA ALA A 10 18.28 0.24 -32.48
C ALA A 10 18.24 1.10 -33.74
N MET A 11 19.29 1.05 -34.55
CA MET A 11 19.48 1.82 -35.78
C MET A 11 19.57 3.35 -35.58
N SER A 12 19.66 3.85 -34.36
CA SER A 12 19.94 5.28 -34.14
C SER A 12 21.41 5.62 -34.43
N GLU A 13 21.69 6.90 -34.68
CA GLU A 13 23.04 7.39 -34.84
C GLU A 13 23.86 7.18 -33.56
N GLU A 14 23.23 7.37 -32.40
CA GLU A 14 23.84 7.17 -31.09
C GLU A 14 24.25 5.70 -30.88
N ALA A 15 23.37 4.74 -31.24
CA ALA A 15 23.67 3.31 -31.12
C ALA A 15 24.87 2.96 -32.05
N SER A 16 24.87 3.46 -33.28
CA SER A 16 25.95 3.21 -34.26
C SER A 16 27.30 3.77 -33.77
N ASN A 17 27.30 5.00 -33.28
CA ASN A 17 28.49 5.65 -32.72
C ASN A 17 29.03 4.93 -31.47
N TRP A 18 28.09 4.42 -30.62
CA TRP A 18 28.47 3.67 -29.43
C TRP A 18 29.05 2.31 -29.77
N ALA A 19 28.48 1.58 -30.72
CA ALA A 19 29.03 0.31 -31.22
C ALA A 19 30.43 0.48 -31.79
N LEU A 20 30.65 1.54 -32.61
CA LEU A 20 31.99 1.88 -33.13
C LEU A 20 33.00 2.19 -32.00
N ARG A 21 32.57 2.94 -30.98
CA ARG A 21 33.39 3.21 -29.80
C ARG A 21 33.75 1.93 -29.05
N ASN A 22 32.79 0.99 -28.85
CA ASN A 22 33.08 -0.29 -28.24
C ASN A 22 34.14 -1.06 -29.01
N GLN A 23 34.00 -1.16 -30.33
CA GLN A 23 34.96 -1.83 -31.18
C GLN A 23 36.35 -1.20 -31.07
N GLN A 24 36.46 0.14 -31.01
CA GLN A 24 37.76 0.86 -30.89
C GLN A 24 38.40 0.68 -29.51
N ASN A 25 37.63 0.33 -28.47
CA ASN A 25 38.13 0.10 -27.11
C ASN A 25 38.32 -1.39 -26.77
N GLN A 26 38.26 -2.27 -27.75
CA GLN A 26 38.45 -3.70 -27.57
C GLN A 26 39.91 -4.11 -27.77
N LEU A 27 40.45 -4.88 -26.81
CA LEU A 27 41.75 -5.51 -26.89
C LEU A 27 41.62 -6.95 -26.37
N VAL A 28 41.93 -7.92 -27.22
CA VAL A 28 41.90 -9.34 -26.85
C VAL A 28 43.27 -9.71 -26.25
N VAL A 29 43.27 -10.31 -25.06
CA VAL A 29 44.46 -10.92 -24.46
C VAL A 29 44.52 -12.40 -24.87
N GLU A 30 45.63 -12.79 -25.47
CA GLU A 30 45.83 -14.17 -25.93
C GLU A 30 47.23 -14.69 -25.63
N THR A 31 47.46 -15.93 -25.95
CA THR A 31 48.77 -16.60 -25.83
C THR A 31 49.36 -16.91 -27.19
N ASP A 32 50.64 -17.08 -27.26
CA ASP A 32 51.39 -17.41 -28.49
C ASP A 32 51.06 -18.79 -29.05
N ALA A 33 50.48 -19.67 -28.26
CA ALA A 33 50.05 -21.00 -28.64
C ALA A 33 48.68 -21.35 -27.99
N LYS A 34 47.94 -22.28 -28.60
CA LYS A 34 46.67 -22.77 -28.03
C LYS A 34 46.92 -23.38 -26.66
N ALA A 35 46.32 -22.80 -25.64
CA ALA A 35 46.35 -23.31 -24.28
C ALA A 35 45.47 -24.60 -24.13
N PRO A 36 45.80 -25.49 -23.21
CA PRO A 36 44.87 -26.53 -22.77
C PRO A 36 43.58 -25.93 -22.22
N ASP A 37 42.47 -26.71 -22.28
CA ASP A 37 41.20 -26.31 -21.74
C ASP A 37 41.32 -25.95 -20.26
N GLY A 38 40.72 -24.81 -19.85
CA GLY A 38 40.74 -24.31 -18.48
C GLY A 38 42.09 -23.68 -18.03
N VAL A 39 43.07 -23.53 -18.91
CA VAL A 39 44.38 -22.98 -18.56
C VAL A 39 44.59 -21.60 -19.17
N LEU A 40 44.93 -20.64 -18.34
CA LEU A 40 45.40 -19.31 -18.76
C LEU A 40 46.94 -19.21 -18.57
N PRO A 41 47.77 -19.44 -19.57
CA PRO A 41 49.23 -19.49 -19.40
C PRO A 41 49.88 -18.20 -18.83
N TRP A 42 49.25 -17.05 -19.06
CA TRP A 42 49.67 -15.77 -18.53
C TRP A 42 49.14 -15.52 -17.08
N PHE A 43 48.15 -16.31 -16.61
CA PHE A 43 47.65 -16.30 -15.24
C PHE A 43 47.53 -17.74 -14.69
N PRO A 44 48.63 -18.36 -14.25
CA PRO A 44 48.63 -19.76 -13.80
C PRO A 44 47.82 -20.02 -12.53
N GLY A 45 47.51 -18.97 -11.75
CA GLY A 45 46.67 -19.02 -10.56
C GLY A 45 45.18 -18.97 -10.82
N PHE A 46 44.72 -19.01 -12.09
CA PHE A 46 43.30 -18.94 -12.44
C PHE A 46 42.49 -20.08 -11.81
N ASN A 47 41.54 -19.75 -10.98
CA ASN A 47 40.62 -20.68 -10.30
C ASN A 47 39.33 -19.97 -9.84
N ALA A 48 38.32 -20.72 -9.38
CA ALA A 48 37.02 -20.18 -9.01
C ALA A 48 36.95 -19.52 -7.61
N GLU A 49 37.99 -19.67 -6.78
CA GLU A 49 37.96 -19.21 -5.39
C GLU A 49 38.67 -17.87 -5.20
N ASP A 50 40.00 -17.87 -5.31
CA ASP A 50 40.85 -16.70 -5.03
C ASP A 50 41.68 -16.22 -6.24
N GLY A 51 41.59 -16.92 -7.36
CA GLY A 51 42.25 -16.60 -8.63
C GLY A 51 41.23 -16.36 -9.76
N TYR A 52 40.05 -15.84 -9.46
CA TYR A 52 39.05 -15.54 -10.49
C TYR A 52 39.35 -14.26 -11.26
N LEU A 53 38.79 -14.19 -12.45
CA LEU A 53 38.68 -13.00 -13.27
C LEU A 53 37.21 -12.73 -13.56
N ARG A 54 36.81 -11.49 -13.42
CA ARG A 54 35.44 -11.07 -13.72
C ARG A 54 35.43 -9.74 -14.50
N ILE A 55 34.31 -9.47 -15.12
CA ILE A 55 34.10 -8.19 -15.82
C ILE A 55 34.13 -7.05 -14.78
N GLY A 56 34.93 -6.02 -15.08
CA GLY A 56 35.20 -4.90 -14.18
C GLY A 56 36.59 -4.91 -13.55
N ASP A 57 37.28 -6.07 -13.55
CA ASP A 57 38.62 -6.19 -13.01
C ASP A 57 39.64 -5.39 -13.83
N LYS A 58 40.68 -4.93 -13.16
CA LYS A 58 41.85 -4.31 -13.79
C LYS A 58 43.07 -5.24 -13.67
N LEU A 59 43.68 -5.51 -14.79
CA LEU A 59 44.90 -6.31 -14.84
C LEU A 59 46.12 -5.37 -14.81
N ASN A 60 46.98 -5.52 -13.82
CA ASN A 60 48.17 -4.71 -13.63
C ASN A 60 49.42 -5.50 -14.01
N GLY A 61 50.31 -4.84 -14.77
CA GLY A 61 51.63 -5.39 -15.09
C GLY A 61 51.64 -6.54 -16.11
N LEU A 62 50.52 -6.78 -16.83
CA LEU A 62 50.52 -7.71 -17.97
C LEU A 62 51.24 -7.04 -19.16
N GLU A 63 52.25 -7.72 -19.71
CA GLU A 63 53.06 -7.25 -20.82
C GLU A 63 52.93 -8.19 -22.01
N GLY A 64 53.06 -7.68 -23.26
CA GLY A 64 52.99 -8.52 -24.43
C GLY A 64 53.28 -7.78 -25.74
N ALA A 65 53.26 -8.52 -26.82
CA ALA A 65 53.38 -7.98 -28.17
C ALA A 65 51.97 -7.63 -28.70
N LEU A 66 51.81 -6.39 -29.20
CA LEU A 66 50.55 -5.95 -29.81
C LEU A 66 50.51 -6.43 -31.28
N GLY A 67 49.50 -7.14 -31.63
CA GLY A 67 49.15 -7.62 -32.99
C GLY A 67 47.81 -7.14 -33.45
N TYR A 68 47.50 -7.34 -34.73
CA TYR A 68 46.18 -7.10 -35.31
C TYR A 68 45.81 -8.25 -36.25
N SER A 69 44.76 -8.95 -35.91
CA SER A 69 44.21 -10.05 -36.72
C SER A 69 42.70 -10.25 -36.44
N TYR A 70 41.98 -10.80 -37.39
CA TYR A 70 40.52 -11.01 -37.28
C TYR A 70 39.76 -9.72 -36.89
N ASN A 71 40.22 -8.58 -37.43
CA ASN A 71 39.65 -7.24 -37.19
C ASN A 71 39.73 -6.74 -35.72
N LEU A 72 40.57 -7.35 -34.87
CA LEU A 72 40.79 -6.96 -33.48
C LEU A 72 42.25 -6.75 -33.15
N PHE A 73 42.51 -5.80 -32.26
CA PHE A 73 43.82 -5.69 -31.61
C PHE A 73 43.98 -6.81 -30.58
N ARG A 74 45.19 -7.39 -30.53
CA ARG A 74 45.51 -8.54 -29.69
C ARG A 74 46.79 -8.28 -28.94
N LEU A 75 46.77 -8.51 -27.62
CA LEU A 75 47.95 -8.53 -26.79
C LEU A 75 48.39 -9.99 -26.59
N VAL A 76 49.44 -10.43 -27.28
CA VAL A 76 50.05 -11.75 -27.04
C VAL A 76 50.94 -11.63 -25.81
N ALA A 77 50.48 -12.18 -24.69
CA ALA A 77 51.14 -12.04 -23.41
C ALA A 77 52.53 -12.68 -23.39
N SER A 78 53.53 -11.95 -22.92
CA SER A 78 54.91 -12.39 -22.81
C SER A 78 55.39 -12.62 -21.37
N ASN A 79 54.63 -12.17 -20.38
CA ASN A 79 54.91 -12.40 -18.97
C ASN A 79 53.71 -13.14 -18.30
N ARG A 80 53.87 -13.43 -17.02
CA ARG A 80 52.81 -14.00 -16.15
C ARG A 80 52.47 -13.01 -15.07
N ILE A 81 51.21 -12.98 -14.69
CA ILE A 81 50.70 -12.26 -13.51
C ILE A 81 50.17 -13.24 -12.46
N ASP A 82 49.98 -12.79 -11.24
CA ASP A 82 49.35 -13.51 -10.15
C ASP A 82 48.14 -12.74 -9.62
N ALA A 83 47.38 -13.32 -8.67
CA ALA A 83 46.17 -12.72 -8.13
C ALA A 83 46.35 -11.35 -7.49
N SER A 84 47.57 -11.01 -6.97
CA SER A 84 47.84 -9.69 -6.41
C SER A 84 47.88 -8.54 -7.44
N GLN A 85 47.99 -8.91 -8.72
CA GLN A 85 48.00 -7.96 -9.85
C GLN A 85 46.59 -7.77 -10.46
N ILE A 86 45.60 -8.43 -9.91
CA ILE A 86 44.19 -8.28 -10.29
C ILE A 86 43.51 -7.35 -9.27
N ASP A 87 42.98 -6.24 -9.75
CA ASP A 87 42.29 -5.27 -8.93
C ASP A 87 40.76 -5.41 -9.12
N HIS A 88 40.06 -5.99 -8.14
CA HIS A 88 38.62 -6.15 -8.11
C HIS A 88 37.87 -4.94 -7.54
N SER A 89 38.54 -3.83 -7.22
CA SER A 89 37.99 -2.69 -6.46
C SER A 89 36.82 -1.99 -7.13
N GLY A 90 36.57 -2.26 -8.40
CA GLY A 90 35.43 -1.67 -9.12
C GLY A 90 34.14 -2.42 -8.94
N TRP A 91 34.17 -3.75 -9.07
CA TRP A 91 32.95 -4.59 -9.14
C TRP A 91 33.25 -6.00 -8.62
N ASP A 92 33.57 -6.12 -7.36
CA ASP A 92 33.91 -7.42 -6.76
C ASP A 92 32.66 -8.29 -6.54
N ARG A 93 32.87 -9.53 -6.13
CA ARG A 93 31.82 -10.48 -5.75
C ARG A 93 31.07 -10.00 -4.52
N VAL A 94 29.74 -10.01 -4.60
CA VAL A 94 28.83 -9.71 -3.46
C VAL A 94 28.09 -10.99 -3.11
N GLU A 95 28.22 -11.44 -1.87
CA GLU A 95 27.73 -12.73 -1.40
C GLU A 95 26.19 -12.83 -1.30
N THR A 96 25.52 -11.70 -1.15
CA THR A 96 24.06 -11.60 -1.07
C THR A 96 23.58 -10.32 -1.76
N PRO A 97 22.36 -10.30 -2.33
CA PRO A 97 21.82 -9.08 -2.94
C PRO A 97 21.78 -7.91 -1.95
N GLU A 98 22.12 -6.70 -2.42
CA GLU A 98 22.19 -5.48 -1.62
C GLU A 98 20.96 -4.59 -1.82
N LEU A 99 19.78 -5.06 -1.40
CA LEU A 99 18.60 -4.21 -1.34
C LEU A 99 18.62 -3.34 -0.09
N ALA A 100 18.39 -2.02 -0.25
CA ALA A 100 18.33 -1.08 0.87
C ALA A 100 17.24 -1.44 1.89
N GLU A 101 16.10 -1.96 1.41
CA GLU A 101 14.97 -2.40 2.21
C GLU A 101 14.41 -3.70 1.64
N ALA A 102 13.98 -4.62 2.51
CA ALA A 102 13.44 -5.90 2.10
C ALA A 102 12.01 -5.83 1.51
N GLY A 103 11.24 -4.81 1.90
CA GLY A 103 9.83 -4.69 1.54
C GLY A 103 8.92 -5.73 2.22
N ASP A 104 7.66 -5.74 1.80
CA ASP A 104 6.67 -6.72 2.26
C ASP A 104 6.71 -8.01 1.43
N LEU A 105 7.16 -7.92 0.18
CA LEU A 105 7.24 -9.03 -0.77
C LEU A 105 8.47 -8.88 -1.66
N ARG A 106 9.20 -9.98 -1.87
CA ARG A 106 10.33 -10.08 -2.78
C ARG A 106 10.04 -11.06 -3.90
N VAL A 107 10.21 -10.61 -5.14
CA VAL A 107 10.02 -11.42 -6.35
C VAL A 107 11.32 -11.46 -7.14
N ALA A 108 11.78 -12.66 -7.47
CA ALA A 108 12.98 -12.84 -8.29
C ALA A 108 12.64 -13.41 -9.68
N SER A 109 13.52 -13.12 -10.63
CA SER A 109 13.59 -13.73 -11.95
C SER A 109 14.97 -14.39 -12.10
N PHE A 110 15.03 -15.66 -12.50
CA PHE A 110 16.30 -16.35 -12.65
C PHE A 110 16.28 -17.38 -13.80
N ASN A 111 17.07 -17.13 -14.84
CA ASN A 111 17.39 -18.12 -15.85
C ASN A 111 18.47 -19.08 -15.27
N VAL A 112 18.18 -20.40 -15.22
CA VAL A 112 18.98 -21.40 -14.51
C VAL A 112 19.86 -22.25 -15.44
N LEU A 113 20.08 -21.80 -16.67
CA LEU A 113 21.01 -22.40 -17.66
C LEU A 113 20.74 -23.90 -17.88
N ASN A 114 19.62 -24.24 -18.50
CA ASN A 114 19.29 -25.61 -18.90
C ASN A 114 19.35 -26.63 -17.74
N PHE A 115 18.50 -26.44 -16.71
CA PHE A 115 18.42 -27.37 -15.58
C PHE A 115 17.62 -28.62 -15.95
N PHE A 116 18.36 -29.71 -16.27
CA PHE A 116 17.82 -30.98 -16.74
C PHE A 116 18.10 -32.11 -15.75
N THR A 117 17.09 -32.94 -15.47
CA THR A 117 17.18 -34.10 -14.55
C THR A 117 17.43 -35.44 -15.22
N THR A 118 17.57 -35.46 -16.54
CA THR A 118 17.75 -36.70 -17.33
C THR A 118 18.88 -37.61 -16.81
N VAL A 119 20.05 -37.03 -16.45
CA VAL A 119 21.22 -37.79 -15.98
C VAL A 119 21.05 -38.42 -14.60
N VAL A 120 20.08 -37.97 -13.81
CA VAL A 120 19.73 -38.48 -12.48
C VAL A 120 18.42 -39.28 -12.48
N GLY A 121 17.91 -39.65 -13.65
CA GLY A 121 16.71 -40.49 -13.79
C GLY A 121 15.41 -39.71 -13.59
N GLY A 122 15.40 -38.42 -13.93
CA GLY A 122 14.20 -37.60 -13.96
C GLY A 122 13.13 -38.08 -14.94
N ASP A 123 11.92 -37.52 -14.84
CA ASP A 123 10.82 -37.83 -15.73
C ASP A 123 11.19 -37.56 -17.20
N ALA A 124 10.63 -38.36 -18.12
CA ALA A 124 10.92 -38.19 -19.55
C ALA A 124 10.44 -36.84 -20.06
N ASN A 125 11.27 -36.17 -20.85
CA ASN A 125 10.93 -34.95 -21.53
C ASN A 125 10.29 -35.24 -22.89
N PRO A 126 8.99 -35.03 -23.08
CA PRO A 126 8.31 -35.36 -24.34
C PRO A 126 8.58 -34.33 -25.46
N THR A 127 9.22 -33.19 -25.14
CA THR A 127 9.37 -32.04 -26.04
C THR A 127 10.80 -31.87 -26.58
N GLY A 128 11.76 -32.69 -26.09
CA GLY A 128 13.11 -32.61 -26.61
C GLY A 128 14.14 -33.43 -25.80
N SER A 129 15.40 -33.35 -26.23
CA SER A 129 16.52 -34.01 -25.58
C SER A 129 17.19 -33.12 -24.54
N ASN A 130 17.99 -33.74 -23.67
CA ASN A 130 18.83 -33.05 -22.69
C ASN A 130 19.73 -31.99 -23.31
N ARG A 131 19.69 -30.80 -22.78
CA ARG A 131 20.57 -29.64 -23.14
C ARG A 131 21.46 -29.23 -21.96
N GLY A 132 21.23 -29.75 -20.77
CA GLY A 132 21.94 -29.42 -19.53
C GLY A 132 23.13 -30.34 -19.24
N ALA A 133 23.33 -30.64 -17.98
CA ALA A 133 24.40 -31.46 -17.48
C ALA A 133 24.49 -32.81 -18.20
N LEU A 134 25.70 -33.22 -18.56
CA LEU A 134 25.99 -34.49 -19.27
C LEU A 134 26.34 -35.64 -18.29
N THR A 135 26.72 -35.30 -17.08
CA THR A 135 27.08 -36.24 -16.03
C THR A 135 26.38 -35.93 -14.71
N VAL A 136 26.27 -36.94 -13.83
CA VAL A 136 25.70 -36.74 -12.47
C VAL A 136 26.50 -35.68 -11.69
N ALA A 137 27.83 -35.67 -11.83
CA ALA A 137 28.66 -34.70 -11.13
C ALA A 137 28.40 -33.25 -11.60
N GLU A 138 28.22 -33.02 -12.90
CA GLU A 138 27.83 -31.70 -13.43
C GLU A 138 26.46 -31.27 -12.95
N PHE A 139 25.49 -32.20 -12.91
CA PHE A 139 24.16 -31.95 -12.42
C PHE A 139 24.15 -31.56 -10.92
N GLU A 140 24.86 -32.34 -10.10
CA GLU A 140 24.94 -32.05 -8.66
C GLU A 140 25.60 -30.68 -8.39
N LEU A 141 26.64 -30.34 -9.14
CA LEU A 141 27.28 -29.06 -9.07
C LEU A 141 26.31 -27.91 -9.48
N GLN A 142 25.62 -28.07 -10.63
CA GLN A 142 24.63 -27.10 -11.10
C GLN A 142 23.54 -26.88 -10.05
N ARG A 143 22.94 -27.97 -9.55
CA ARG A 143 21.89 -27.92 -8.52
C ARG A 143 22.38 -27.23 -7.26
N THR A 144 23.58 -27.55 -6.77
CA THR A 144 24.17 -26.96 -5.57
C THR A 144 24.34 -25.43 -5.73
N LYS A 145 24.88 -24.98 -6.86
CA LYS A 145 25.05 -23.56 -7.16
C LYS A 145 23.72 -22.83 -7.24
N ILE A 146 22.73 -23.37 -7.97
CA ILE A 146 21.40 -22.76 -8.10
C ILE A 146 20.70 -22.70 -6.74
N VAL A 147 20.76 -23.74 -5.93
CA VAL A 147 20.20 -23.76 -4.57
C VAL A 147 20.88 -22.71 -3.70
N SER A 148 22.22 -22.59 -3.77
CA SER A 148 22.98 -21.55 -3.07
C SER A 148 22.52 -20.14 -3.49
N ALA A 149 22.34 -19.90 -4.79
CA ALA A 149 21.90 -18.60 -5.32
C ALA A 149 20.46 -18.27 -4.88
N ILE A 150 19.48 -19.17 -5.08
CA ILE A 150 18.08 -18.91 -4.72
C ILE A 150 17.90 -18.74 -3.20
N THR A 151 18.62 -19.52 -2.39
CA THR A 151 18.60 -19.36 -0.92
C THR A 151 19.09 -17.97 -0.50
N ARG A 152 20.15 -17.46 -1.11
CA ARG A 152 20.72 -16.13 -0.81
C ARG A 152 19.90 -14.97 -1.37
N LEU A 153 19.22 -15.16 -2.52
CA LEU A 153 18.21 -14.22 -3.02
C LEU A 153 17.12 -13.99 -2.00
N ASN A 154 16.78 -15.04 -1.24
CA ASN A 154 15.76 -15.02 -0.21
C ASN A 154 14.45 -14.38 -0.72
N ALA A 155 14.05 -14.72 -1.94
CA ALA A 155 12.84 -14.26 -2.58
C ALA A 155 11.62 -15.06 -2.13
N ASP A 156 10.47 -14.41 -2.05
CA ASP A 156 9.20 -15.06 -1.67
C ASP A 156 8.55 -15.75 -2.86
N VAL A 157 8.82 -15.25 -4.07
CA VAL A 157 8.38 -15.82 -5.34
C VAL A 157 9.55 -15.78 -6.33
N VAL A 158 9.79 -16.87 -7.08
CA VAL A 158 10.86 -16.93 -8.09
C VAL A 158 10.29 -17.43 -9.41
N GLY A 159 10.38 -16.61 -10.45
CA GLY A 159 10.18 -17.00 -11.84
C GLY A 159 11.47 -17.62 -12.37
N LEU A 160 11.36 -18.81 -12.96
CA LEU A 160 12.48 -19.59 -13.46
C LEU A 160 12.39 -19.72 -14.97
N MET A 161 13.53 -19.63 -15.67
CA MET A 161 13.64 -19.93 -17.09
C MET A 161 14.67 -21.03 -17.28
N GLU A 162 14.56 -21.75 -18.38
CA GLU A 162 15.42 -22.89 -18.75
C GLU A 162 15.31 -24.12 -17.83
N ILE A 163 14.17 -24.31 -17.19
CA ILE A 163 13.82 -25.56 -16.52
C ILE A 163 13.46 -26.61 -17.58
N GLU A 164 13.90 -27.86 -17.43
CA GLU A 164 13.48 -28.97 -18.28
C GLU A 164 11.96 -29.10 -18.31
N ASN A 165 11.40 -29.22 -19.53
CA ASN A 165 9.96 -29.31 -19.78
C ASN A 165 9.44 -30.76 -19.63
N ASN A 166 9.69 -31.39 -18.48
CA ASN A 166 9.31 -32.76 -18.21
C ASN A 166 8.14 -32.91 -17.21
N GLY A 167 7.32 -31.84 -17.11
CA GLY A 167 6.08 -31.81 -16.33
C GLY A 167 6.27 -31.48 -14.87
N TYR A 168 5.34 -31.97 -14.03
CA TYR A 168 5.21 -31.59 -12.63
C TYR A 168 5.14 -32.82 -11.67
N GLY A 169 5.55 -33.97 -12.14
CA GLY A 169 5.65 -35.19 -11.31
C GLY A 169 6.77 -35.10 -10.28
N ASP A 170 6.82 -36.07 -9.38
CA ASP A 170 7.79 -36.10 -8.25
C ASP A 170 9.26 -36.14 -8.72
N ASN A 171 9.54 -36.64 -9.93
CA ASN A 171 10.87 -36.70 -10.52
C ASN A 171 11.09 -35.63 -11.60
N SER A 172 10.19 -34.65 -11.73
CA SER A 172 10.37 -33.55 -12.66
C SER A 172 11.50 -32.60 -12.22
N ALA A 173 12.01 -31.79 -13.13
CA ALA A 173 13.09 -30.86 -12.85
C ALA A 173 12.68 -29.83 -11.78
N ILE A 174 11.46 -29.29 -11.88
CA ILE A 174 10.98 -28.33 -10.89
C ILE A 174 10.78 -28.95 -9.50
N ALA A 175 10.31 -30.21 -9.42
CA ALA A 175 10.16 -30.93 -8.16
C ALA A 175 11.53 -31.24 -7.53
N ASN A 176 12.52 -31.63 -8.35
CA ASN A 176 13.89 -31.87 -7.89
C ASN A 176 14.52 -30.61 -7.31
N LEU A 177 14.40 -29.47 -8.00
CA LEU A 177 14.91 -28.19 -7.53
C LEU A 177 14.23 -27.75 -6.22
N VAL A 178 12.90 -27.80 -6.14
CA VAL A 178 12.16 -27.43 -4.93
C VAL A 178 12.49 -28.36 -3.76
N GLY A 179 12.63 -29.66 -4.01
CA GLY A 179 13.07 -30.62 -2.99
C GLY A 179 14.45 -30.27 -2.42
N ALA A 180 15.40 -29.89 -3.28
CA ALA A 180 16.74 -29.49 -2.86
C ALA A 180 16.75 -28.16 -2.11
N LEU A 181 15.96 -27.18 -2.54
CA LEU A 181 15.79 -25.89 -1.85
C LEU A 181 15.22 -26.10 -0.44
N ASN A 182 14.15 -26.89 -0.30
CA ASN A 182 13.51 -27.16 0.99
C ASN A 182 14.42 -27.94 1.93
N ALA A 183 15.23 -28.86 1.39
CA ALA A 183 16.24 -29.58 2.18
C ALA A 183 17.37 -28.65 2.70
N ALA A 184 17.65 -27.55 2.02
CA ALA A 184 18.64 -26.56 2.42
C ALA A 184 18.08 -25.51 3.42
N GLN A 185 16.76 -25.44 3.63
CA GLN A 185 16.09 -24.49 4.52
C GLN A 185 15.63 -25.18 5.80
N PRO A 186 16.14 -24.77 6.98
CA PRO A 186 15.76 -25.38 8.25
C PRO A 186 14.36 -24.99 8.73
N ASP A 187 13.83 -23.82 8.28
CA ASP A 187 12.51 -23.32 8.64
C ASP A 187 11.50 -23.67 7.54
N GLU A 188 10.41 -24.35 7.90
CA GLU A 188 9.33 -24.70 6.99
C GLU A 188 8.62 -23.44 6.40
N ALA A 189 8.69 -22.31 7.08
CA ALA A 189 8.17 -21.03 6.57
C ALA A 189 8.92 -20.53 5.33
N ASP A 190 10.17 -20.96 5.14
CA ASP A 190 11.00 -20.64 3.98
C ASP A 190 10.90 -21.69 2.86
N HIS A 191 10.12 -22.76 3.04
CA HIS A 191 9.94 -23.79 2.03
C HIS A 191 9.15 -23.29 0.83
N TYR A 192 9.58 -23.71 -0.34
CA TYR A 192 8.94 -23.42 -1.61
C TYR A 192 7.95 -24.49 -2.05
N ARG A 193 6.98 -24.07 -2.85
CA ARG A 193 6.13 -24.91 -3.70
C ARG A 193 6.18 -24.38 -5.12
N TRP A 194 5.81 -25.21 -6.09
CA TRP A 194 5.73 -24.80 -7.50
C TRP A 194 4.29 -24.59 -7.95
N ILE A 195 4.14 -23.79 -9.00
CA ILE A 195 2.89 -23.62 -9.74
C ILE A 195 2.95 -24.56 -10.94
N ALA A 196 1.95 -25.43 -11.07
CA ALA A 196 1.81 -26.28 -12.23
C ALA A 196 1.07 -25.56 -13.37
N SER A 197 1.26 -26.00 -14.63
CA SER A 197 0.43 -25.58 -15.75
C SER A 197 -1.05 -25.91 -15.50
N PRO A 198 -2.01 -25.27 -16.19
CA PRO A 198 -3.45 -25.44 -15.94
C PRO A 198 -3.94 -26.89 -16.04
N ASP A 199 -3.33 -27.69 -16.89
CA ASP A 199 -3.67 -29.11 -17.11
C ASP A 199 -2.64 -30.08 -16.52
N GLY A 200 -1.63 -29.60 -15.81
CA GLY A 200 -0.56 -30.37 -15.21
C GLY A 200 0.44 -30.99 -16.20
N LYS A 201 0.41 -30.57 -17.48
CA LYS A 201 1.29 -31.08 -18.52
C LYS A 201 2.45 -30.14 -18.81
N PRO A 202 3.48 -30.61 -19.54
CA PRO A 202 4.53 -29.75 -20.08
C PRO A 202 3.97 -28.57 -20.86
N ILE A 203 4.63 -27.42 -20.77
CA ILE A 203 4.20 -26.17 -21.42
C ILE A 203 4.82 -26.07 -22.82
N GLY A 204 3.98 -25.93 -23.85
CA GLY A 204 4.44 -25.75 -25.22
C GLY A 204 5.21 -26.95 -25.78
N THR A 205 6.16 -26.70 -26.69
CA THR A 205 6.85 -27.72 -27.49
C THR A 205 8.39 -27.68 -27.42
N ASP A 206 8.98 -26.82 -26.61
CA ASP A 206 10.44 -26.74 -26.43
C ASP A 206 10.89 -27.66 -25.28
N ALA A 207 12.12 -28.17 -25.36
CA ALA A 207 12.73 -28.98 -24.31
C ALA A 207 12.90 -28.27 -22.97
N ILE A 208 12.91 -26.94 -22.97
CA ILE A 208 12.94 -26.09 -21.79
C ILE A 208 11.67 -25.27 -21.68
N THR A 209 11.32 -24.89 -20.46
CA THR A 209 10.12 -24.13 -20.15
C THR A 209 10.39 -23.07 -19.08
N VAL A 210 9.38 -22.26 -18.80
CA VAL A 210 9.32 -21.38 -17.64
C VAL A 210 8.75 -22.12 -16.44
N GLY A 211 9.19 -21.75 -15.23
CA GLY A 211 8.70 -22.27 -13.96
C GLY A 211 8.37 -21.15 -13.01
N LEU A 212 7.62 -21.46 -11.96
CA LEU A 212 7.27 -20.51 -10.91
C LEU A 212 7.23 -21.24 -9.58
N ILE A 213 8.04 -20.77 -8.62
CA ILE A 213 8.06 -21.28 -7.26
C ILE A 213 7.74 -20.16 -6.27
N TYR A 214 7.13 -20.50 -5.14
CA TYR A 214 6.69 -19.51 -4.15
C TYR A 214 6.72 -20.09 -2.73
N ARG A 215 6.82 -19.22 -1.73
CA ARG A 215 6.70 -19.54 -0.30
C ARG A 215 5.25 -19.43 0.15
N PRO A 216 4.57 -20.53 0.53
CA PRO A 216 3.18 -20.48 1.00
C PRO A 216 2.96 -19.65 2.27
N ALA A 217 3.99 -19.48 3.08
CA ALA A 217 3.94 -18.62 4.26
C ALA A 217 3.86 -17.10 3.92
N LYS A 218 4.17 -16.72 2.68
CA LYS A 218 4.25 -15.34 2.23
C LYS A 218 3.13 -14.95 1.26
N VAL A 219 2.79 -15.83 0.32
CA VAL A 219 1.77 -15.56 -0.70
C VAL A 219 0.87 -16.78 -0.91
N THR A 220 -0.36 -16.53 -1.33
CA THR A 220 -1.32 -17.57 -1.66
C THR A 220 -1.74 -17.44 -3.13
N PRO A 221 -1.61 -18.49 -3.97
CA PRO A 221 -2.11 -18.48 -5.33
C PRO A 221 -3.64 -18.30 -5.36
N GLU A 222 -4.13 -17.39 -6.20
CA GLU A 222 -5.55 -17.18 -6.45
C GLU A 222 -5.97 -17.84 -7.77
N GLY A 223 -6.72 -18.91 -7.67
CA GLY A 223 -7.16 -19.70 -8.82
C GLY A 223 -6.04 -20.53 -9.46
N ALA A 224 -6.36 -21.17 -10.57
CA ALA A 224 -5.40 -21.92 -11.37
C ALA A 224 -4.52 -20.97 -12.18
N ALA A 225 -3.28 -21.38 -12.46
CA ALA A 225 -2.43 -20.70 -13.42
C ALA A 225 -3.06 -20.68 -14.81
N SER A 226 -2.61 -19.79 -15.66
CA SER A 226 -2.97 -19.73 -17.08
C SER A 226 -1.73 -19.60 -17.96
N LEU A 227 -1.89 -19.85 -19.25
CA LEU A 227 -0.82 -19.71 -20.22
C LEU A 227 -1.18 -18.66 -21.25
N ILE A 228 -0.19 -17.88 -21.68
CA ILE A 228 -0.32 -17.02 -22.86
C ILE A 228 0.44 -17.68 -23.99
N ALA A 229 -0.30 -18.14 -25.00
CA ALA A 229 0.28 -18.64 -26.23
C ALA A 229 0.98 -17.50 -26.98
N LEU A 230 2.16 -17.76 -27.52
CA LEU A 230 2.95 -16.79 -28.27
C LEU A 230 3.06 -17.18 -29.76
N PRO A 231 3.36 -16.21 -30.64
CA PRO A 231 3.39 -16.45 -32.08
C PRO A 231 4.44 -17.47 -32.52
N VAL A 232 4.08 -18.26 -33.53
CA VAL A 232 4.95 -19.21 -34.23
C VAL A 232 5.08 -18.77 -35.69
N GLN A 233 6.32 -18.70 -36.20
CA GLN A 233 6.59 -18.37 -37.61
C GLN A 233 6.87 -19.63 -38.42
N GLN A 234 6.16 -19.79 -39.52
CA GLN A 234 6.36 -20.87 -40.49
C GLN A 234 6.43 -20.28 -41.90
N ALA A 235 7.59 -20.37 -42.53
CA ALA A 235 7.83 -19.75 -43.84
C ALA A 235 8.88 -20.51 -44.65
N GLU A 236 8.87 -20.29 -45.96
CA GLU A 236 9.98 -20.64 -46.83
C GLU A 236 10.79 -19.38 -47.16
N ALA A 237 12.09 -19.43 -46.99
CA ALA A 237 13.03 -18.37 -47.31
C ALA A 237 14.09 -18.89 -48.31
N VAL A 238 14.95 -17.99 -48.78
CA VAL A 238 16.09 -18.32 -49.64
C VAL A 238 17.32 -17.71 -49.01
N ASP A 239 18.35 -18.53 -48.79
CA ASP A 239 19.63 -18.04 -48.27
C ASP A 239 20.45 -17.22 -49.34
N ALA A 240 21.54 -16.60 -48.89
CA ALA A 240 22.38 -15.79 -49.76
C ALA A 240 22.98 -16.57 -50.95
N SER A 241 22.99 -17.92 -50.93
CA SER A 241 23.41 -18.76 -52.06
C SER A 241 22.27 -19.14 -53.02
N GLY A 242 21.02 -18.71 -52.73
CA GLY A 242 19.85 -19.06 -53.53
C GLY A 242 19.26 -20.41 -53.15
N LYS A 243 19.63 -21.05 -52.03
CA LYS A 243 19.08 -22.32 -51.58
C LYS A 243 17.85 -22.10 -50.73
N PRO A 244 16.75 -22.86 -50.97
CA PRO A 244 15.58 -22.83 -50.12
C PRO A 244 15.87 -23.25 -48.68
N VAL A 245 15.29 -22.52 -47.73
CA VAL A 245 15.37 -22.78 -46.29
C VAL A 245 13.96 -22.74 -45.70
N THR A 246 13.58 -23.83 -45.01
CA THR A 246 12.30 -23.88 -44.30
C THR A 246 12.51 -23.30 -42.88
N ILE A 247 11.71 -22.32 -42.58
CA ILE A 247 11.67 -21.66 -41.26
C ILE A 247 10.53 -22.23 -40.43
N ASN A 248 10.83 -22.71 -39.26
CA ASN A 248 9.86 -23.12 -38.26
C ASN A 248 10.35 -22.68 -36.89
N GLN A 249 9.99 -21.47 -36.48
CA GLN A 249 10.44 -20.85 -35.25
C GLN A 249 9.26 -20.61 -34.32
N GLY A 250 9.31 -21.20 -33.14
CA GLY A 250 8.31 -21.02 -32.08
C GLY A 250 8.88 -20.25 -30.88
N MET A 251 7.98 -19.88 -30.01
CA MET A 251 8.29 -19.33 -28.70
C MET A 251 7.70 -20.22 -27.61
N ARG A 252 8.25 -20.09 -26.42
CA ARG A 252 7.72 -20.72 -25.21
C ARG A 252 6.51 -19.91 -24.75
N GLU A 253 5.45 -20.60 -24.32
CA GLU A 253 4.29 -19.94 -23.73
C GLU A 253 4.65 -19.31 -22.38
N SER A 254 4.05 -18.17 -22.04
CA SER A 254 4.28 -17.50 -20.76
C SER A 254 3.35 -18.07 -19.70
N LEU A 255 3.86 -18.28 -18.50
CA LEU A 255 3.09 -18.76 -17.35
C LEU A 255 2.58 -17.58 -16.53
N VAL A 256 1.28 -17.57 -16.24
CA VAL A 256 0.61 -16.49 -15.50
C VAL A 256 0.02 -17.06 -14.21
N GLN A 257 0.35 -16.46 -13.08
CA GLN A 257 -0.26 -16.78 -11.79
C GLN A 257 -0.62 -15.50 -11.05
N ARG A 258 -1.81 -15.49 -10.51
CA ARG A 258 -2.29 -14.45 -9.61
C ARG A 258 -2.08 -14.88 -8.15
N PHE A 259 -1.62 -13.95 -7.32
CA PHE A 259 -1.40 -14.16 -5.90
C PHE A 259 -2.19 -13.13 -5.09
N SER A 260 -2.65 -13.53 -3.89
CA SER A 260 -3.13 -12.59 -2.90
C SER A 260 -1.98 -11.72 -2.38
N SER A 261 -2.25 -10.43 -2.18
CA SER A 261 -1.31 -9.51 -1.55
C SER A 261 -1.10 -9.88 -0.07
N PRO A 262 0.12 -9.79 0.46
CA PRO A 262 0.41 -10.00 1.89
C PRO A 262 -0.37 -9.05 2.82
N LYS A 263 -0.80 -7.90 2.33
CA LYS A 263 -1.52 -6.85 3.09
C LYS A 263 -3.02 -6.79 2.77
N GLY A 264 -3.55 -7.72 1.93
CA GLY A 264 -4.96 -7.75 1.56
C GLY A 264 -5.40 -6.67 0.57
N ASP A 265 -4.46 -5.97 -0.08
CA ASP A 265 -4.69 -5.00 -1.15
C ASP A 265 -5.03 -5.68 -2.48
N ALA A 266 -4.84 -4.96 -3.59
CA ALA A 266 -5.03 -5.52 -4.93
C ALA A 266 -4.11 -6.73 -5.15
N PRO A 267 -4.60 -7.80 -5.81
CA PRO A 267 -3.79 -8.97 -6.09
C PRO A 267 -2.62 -8.66 -7.02
N LEU A 268 -1.52 -9.41 -6.87
CA LEU A 268 -0.38 -9.40 -7.77
C LEU A 268 -0.54 -10.46 -8.84
N THR A 269 -0.56 -10.05 -10.11
CA THR A 269 -0.43 -10.96 -11.25
C THR A 269 1.03 -11.01 -11.67
N LEU A 270 1.61 -12.19 -11.62
CA LEU A 270 2.98 -12.45 -12.06
C LEU A 270 2.96 -13.23 -13.38
N VAL A 271 3.76 -12.76 -14.35
CA VAL A 271 3.92 -13.39 -15.66
C VAL A 271 5.39 -13.74 -15.84
N VAL A 272 5.68 -15.02 -15.99
CA VAL A 272 7.04 -15.53 -16.25
C VAL A 272 7.17 -15.81 -17.73
N ASN A 273 8.21 -15.24 -18.34
CA ASN A 273 8.38 -15.19 -19.77
C ASN A 273 9.81 -15.59 -20.18
N HIS A 274 9.95 -16.26 -21.33
CA HIS A 274 11.24 -16.55 -21.95
C HIS A 274 11.08 -16.46 -23.47
N LEU A 275 11.44 -15.33 -24.07
CA LEU A 275 11.29 -15.10 -25.50
C LEU A 275 12.32 -15.87 -26.32
N LYS A 276 12.15 -15.83 -27.65
CA LYS A 276 13.04 -16.50 -28.61
C LYS A 276 14.46 -15.94 -28.55
N SER A 277 15.42 -16.83 -28.40
CA SER A 277 16.85 -16.47 -28.39
C SER A 277 17.34 -15.86 -29.70
N LYS A 278 18.41 -15.08 -29.62
CA LYS A 278 19.03 -14.38 -30.75
C LYS A 278 19.85 -15.27 -31.68
N GLY A 279 20.12 -16.53 -31.32
CA GLY A 279 21.01 -17.42 -32.05
C GLY A 279 20.43 -18.15 -33.26
N SER A 280 19.10 -18.09 -33.47
CA SER A 280 18.41 -18.75 -34.59
C SER A 280 17.81 -17.74 -35.54
N ALA A 281 17.94 -17.94 -36.86
CA ALA A 281 17.33 -17.03 -37.84
C ALA A 281 15.84 -17.24 -38.00
N CYS A 282 15.10 -16.16 -38.20
CA CYS A 282 13.71 -16.07 -38.59
C CYS A 282 13.60 -15.56 -40.04
N PHE A 283 12.39 -15.49 -40.60
CA PHE A 283 12.16 -15.12 -42.00
C PHE A 283 12.77 -13.74 -42.35
N GLU A 284 12.64 -12.78 -41.46
CA GLU A 284 13.12 -11.40 -41.65
C GLU A 284 14.66 -11.30 -41.68
N ASP A 285 15.37 -12.31 -41.18
CA ASP A 285 16.83 -12.35 -41.17
C ASP A 285 17.41 -12.75 -42.55
N TYR A 286 16.59 -13.24 -43.48
CA TYR A 286 17.00 -13.60 -44.86
C TYR A 286 16.73 -12.44 -45.83
N PRO A 287 17.59 -12.25 -46.85
CA PRO A 287 18.74 -13.05 -47.29
C PRO A 287 20.08 -12.77 -46.55
N ASP A 288 20.12 -11.83 -45.60
CA ASP A 288 21.37 -11.34 -44.99
C ASP A 288 21.90 -12.25 -43.87
N TYR A 289 21.41 -13.48 -43.77
CA TYR A 289 21.76 -14.46 -42.72
C TYR A 289 23.25 -14.77 -42.56
N ALA A 290 24.09 -14.40 -43.53
CA ALA A 290 25.54 -14.57 -43.43
C ALA A 290 26.20 -13.66 -42.36
N SER A 291 25.51 -12.63 -41.91
CA SER A 291 25.92 -11.79 -40.79
C SER A 291 25.48 -12.42 -39.48
N ALA A 292 26.40 -12.64 -38.55
CA ALA A 292 26.06 -13.15 -37.22
C ALA A 292 25.23 -12.17 -36.36
N ASP A 293 25.14 -10.91 -36.77
CA ASP A 293 24.35 -9.86 -36.17
C ASP A 293 23.63 -9.10 -37.32
N PRO A 294 22.29 -9.10 -37.36
CA PRO A 294 21.57 -8.32 -38.38
C PRO A 294 21.96 -6.86 -38.33
N LEU A 295 21.81 -6.17 -39.48
CA LEU A 295 22.18 -4.76 -39.62
C LEU A 295 21.57 -3.82 -38.61
N ASP A 296 20.51 -4.25 -37.89
CA ASP A 296 19.83 -3.48 -36.86
C ASP A 296 20.44 -3.64 -35.46
N GLY A 297 21.41 -4.54 -35.27
CA GLY A 297 22.12 -4.79 -34.02
C GLY A 297 21.27 -5.46 -32.92
N GLN A 298 20.08 -6.00 -33.27
CA GLN A 298 19.15 -6.59 -32.30
C GLN A 298 19.22 -8.13 -32.24
N GLY A 299 20.12 -8.75 -33.02
CA GLY A 299 20.23 -10.19 -33.15
C GLY A 299 19.05 -10.81 -33.91
N HIS A 300 19.20 -12.10 -34.27
CA HIS A 300 18.19 -12.79 -35.08
C HIS A 300 16.82 -12.89 -34.39
N CYS A 301 15.77 -13.09 -35.19
CA CYS A 301 14.37 -13.24 -34.73
C CYS A 301 13.78 -12.04 -33.97
N ASN A 302 14.31 -10.82 -34.16
CA ASN A 302 13.80 -9.64 -33.48
C ASN A 302 12.31 -9.40 -33.79
N ALA A 303 11.90 -9.46 -35.05
CA ALA A 303 10.50 -9.27 -35.45
C ALA A 303 9.54 -10.28 -34.80
N LEU A 304 9.99 -11.54 -34.60
CA LEU A 304 9.18 -12.55 -33.91
C LEU A 304 9.05 -12.24 -32.41
N ARG A 305 10.12 -11.75 -31.75
CA ARG A 305 10.02 -11.23 -30.37
C ARG A 305 9.12 -10.01 -30.26
N VAL A 306 9.09 -9.14 -31.26
CA VAL A 306 8.15 -8.01 -31.36
C VAL A 306 6.70 -8.53 -31.43
N SER A 307 6.43 -9.56 -32.23
CA SER A 307 5.09 -10.18 -32.30
C SER A 307 4.67 -10.75 -30.94
N ALA A 308 5.60 -11.35 -30.20
CA ALA A 308 5.33 -11.83 -28.84
C ALA A 308 5.06 -10.69 -27.86
N ALA A 309 5.86 -9.61 -27.90
CA ALA A 309 5.64 -8.41 -27.08
C ALA A 309 4.25 -7.80 -27.33
N LYS A 310 3.80 -7.78 -28.59
CA LYS A 310 2.43 -7.35 -28.95
C LYS A 310 1.37 -8.24 -28.29
N VAL A 311 1.50 -9.55 -28.39
CA VAL A 311 0.54 -10.49 -27.79
C VAL A 311 0.53 -10.35 -26.26
N LEU A 312 1.69 -10.27 -25.63
CA LEU A 312 1.80 -10.04 -24.19
C LEU A 312 1.11 -8.74 -23.78
N GLY A 313 1.45 -7.64 -24.45
CA GLY A 313 0.85 -6.33 -24.16
C GLY A 313 -0.67 -6.33 -24.29
N GLU A 314 -1.23 -6.96 -25.32
CA GLU A 314 -2.69 -7.08 -25.50
C GLU A 314 -3.37 -7.88 -24.38
N HIS A 315 -2.74 -8.97 -23.88
CA HIS A 315 -3.27 -9.74 -22.77
C HIS A 315 -3.18 -9.03 -21.43
N LEU A 316 -2.17 -8.17 -21.25
CA LEU A 316 -1.84 -7.59 -19.96
C LEU A 316 -2.44 -6.19 -19.72
N LYS A 317 -2.73 -5.43 -20.80
CA LYS A 317 -3.15 -4.02 -20.71
C LYS A 317 -4.41 -3.76 -19.88
N ASP A 318 -5.34 -4.73 -19.83
CA ASP A 318 -6.64 -4.60 -19.18
C ASP A 318 -6.74 -5.40 -17.87
N LEU A 319 -5.62 -5.99 -17.41
CA LEU A 319 -5.60 -6.72 -16.15
C LEU A 319 -5.71 -5.77 -14.96
N ALA A 320 -6.67 -6.05 -14.08
CA ALA A 320 -6.87 -5.28 -12.86
C ALA A 320 -5.87 -5.71 -11.76
N GLY A 321 -5.42 -4.75 -10.97
CA GLY A 321 -4.50 -4.98 -9.87
C GLY A 321 -3.04 -4.71 -10.26
N ASP A 322 -2.13 -5.23 -9.45
CA ASP A 322 -0.71 -5.11 -9.66
C ASP A 322 -0.23 -6.17 -10.66
N LEU A 323 0.64 -5.77 -11.58
CA LEU A 323 1.17 -6.64 -12.63
C LEU A 323 2.69 -6.54 -12.67
N LEU A 324 3.36 -7.71 -12.65
CA LEU A 324 4.78 -7.85 -12.87
C LEU A 324 5.05 -8.91 -13.94
N LEU A 325 5.66 -8.49 -15.05
CA LEU A 325 6.16 -9.35 -16.12
C LEU A 325 7.68 -9.49 -15.93
N ILE A 326 8.15 -10.70 -15.71
CA ILE A 326 9.57 -11.01 -15.49
C ILE A 326 10.06 -12.08 -16.46
N GLY A 327 11.36 -12.13 -16.65
CA GLY A 327 12.03 -13.19 -17.37
C GLY A 327 13.05 -12.71 -18.38
N ASP A 328 13.66 -13.70 -19.07
CA ASP A 328 14.57 -13.48 -20.17
C ASP A 328 13.78 -13.12 -21.44
N MET A 329 13.81 -11.84 -21.77
CA MET A 329 13.16 -11.31 -22.96
C MET A 329 14.01 -11.48 -24.24
N ASN A 330 15.24 -11.97 -24.13
CA ASN A 330 16.19 -12.05 -25.22
C ASN A 330 16.26 -10.74 -26.04
N ALA A 331 16.07 -9.62 -25.37
CA ALA A 331 16.09 -8.28 -25.94
C ALA A 331 16.69 -7.30 -24.93
N TYR A 332 17.65 -6.50 -25.37
CA TYR A 332 18.25 -5.46 -24.53
C TYR A 332 17.31 -4.29 -24.31
N GLY A 333 17.61 -3.45 -23.32
CA GLY A 333 16.72 -2.43 -22.78
C GLY A 333 16.10 -1.46 -23.80
N MET A 334 16.79 -1.18 -24.90
CA MET A 334 16.34 -0.25 -25.97
C MET A 334 16.01 -0.97 -27.28
N GLU A 335 15.91 -2.30 -27.28
CA GLU A 335 15.46 -3.08 -28.42
C GLU A 335 13.94 -3.07 -28.55
N ASP A 336 13.47 -3.35 -29.75
CA ASP A 336 12.07 -3.22 -30.16
C ASP A 336 11.08 -3.96 -29.25
N PRO A 337 11.31 -5.22 -28.83
CA PRO A 337 10.37 -5.93 -27.98
C PRO A 337 10.12 -5.23 -26.64
N ILE A 338 11.18 -4.71 -26.02
CA ILE A 338 11.08 -3.97 -24.75
C ILE A 338 10.37 -2.64 -24.96
N ARG A 339 10.72 -1.92 -26.04
CA ARG A 339 10.06 -0.66 -26.40
C ARG A 339 8.57 -0.82 -26.64
N VAL A 340 8.15 -1.91 -27.31
CA VAL A 340 6.72 -2.23 -27.50
C VAL A 340 6.00 -2.47 -26.18
N LEU A 341 6.62 -3.15 -25.25
CA LEU A 341 6.02 -3.37 -23.91
C LEU A 341 5.97 -2.08 -23.07
N THR A 342 6.90 -1.15 -23.31
CA THR A 342 7.06 0.07 -22.50
C THR A 342 6.56 1.32 -23.23
N ASP A 343 7.44 2.11 -23.80
CA ASP A 343 7.25 3.51 -24.16
C ASP A 343 7.27 3.79 -25.68
N TYR A 344 7.17 2.77 -26.53
CA TYR A 344 7.17 2.99 -27.98
C TYR A 344 6.09 3.97 -28.42
N ASP A 345 6.50 5.02 -29.13
CA ASP A 345 5.61 5.96 -29.80
C ASP A 345 6.04 6.12 -31.27
N PRO A 346 5.26 5.56 -32.23
CA PRO A 346 5.59 5.64 -33.65
C PRO A 346 5.64 7.07 -34.18
N ALA A 347 4.97 8.03 -33.51
CA ALA A 347 5.00 9.45 -33.91
C ALA A 347 6.30 10.15 -33.48
N ALA A 348 7.00 9.62 -32.48
CA ALA A 348 8.24 10.19 -31.94
C ALA A 348 9.52 9.54 -32.53
N GLN A 349 9.39 8.54 -33.40
CA GLN A 349 10.52 7.74 -33.90
C GLN A 349 10.60 7.74 -35.42
N ALA A 350 11.83 7.80 -35.93
CA ALA A 350 12.09 7.76 -37.38
C ALA A 350 11.81 6.39 -38.01
N ARG A 351 11.81 5.31 -37.24
CA ARG A 351 11.64 3.93 -37.69
C ARG A 351 10.38 3.32 -37.08
N GLN A 352 9.56 2.68 -37.92
CA GLN A 352 8.44 1.87 -37.44
C GLN A 352 8.93 0.49 -36.98
N ILE A 353 8.44 0.05 -35.82
CA ILE A 353 8.63 -1.32 -35.35
C ILE A 353 7.61 -2.21 -36.05
N MET A 354 8.08 -3.36 -36.59
CA MET A 354 7.29 -4.29 -37.36
C MET A 354 7.19 -5.65 -36.64
N SER A 355 6.02 -6.27 -36.70
CA SER A 355 5.82 -7.67 -36.29
C SER A 355 6.36 -8.63 -37.37
N ALA A 356 6.61 -9.89 -37.00
CA ALA A 356 7.07 -10.91 -37.93
C ALA A 356 5.97 -11.32 -38.94
N SER A 357 6.39 -11.58 -40.16
CA SER A 357 5.54 -12.12 -41.23
C SER A 357 5.30 -13.62 -41.04
N PHE A 358 4.30 -14.17 -41.72
CA PHE A 358 4.00 -15.63 -41.76
C PHE A 358 3.83 -16.26 -40.37
N THR A 359 3.21 -15.52 -39.44
CA THR A 359 3.00 -15.98 -38.07
C THR A 359 1.59 -16.51 -37.85
N THR A 360 1.50 -17.51 -36.96
CA THR A 360 0.26 -18.03 -36.41
C THR A 360 0.27 -17.88 -34.88
N LEU A 361 -0.93 -17.71 -34.28
CA LEU A 361 -1.13 -17.69 -32.84
C LEU A 361 -2.14 -18.78 -32.49
N ALA A 362 -1.77 -19.71 -31.59
CA ALA A 362 -2.59 -20.86 -31.23
C ALA A 362 -3.13 -21.63 -32.44
N GLY A 363 -2.32 -21.79 -33.51
CA GLY A 363 -2.67 -22.49 -34.75
C GLY A 363 -3.58 -21.73 -35.72
N GLN A 364 -3.92 -20.47 -35.45
CA GLN A 364 -4.67 -19.60 -36.35
C GLN A 364 -3.75 -18.50 -36.92
N PRO A 365 -4.00 -18.01 -38.14
CA PRO A 365 -3.26 -16.88 -38.69
C PRO A 365 -3.23 -15.72 -37.68
N PHE A 366 -2.06 -15.19 -37.43
CA PHE A 366 -1.92 -14.03 -36.56
C PHE A 366 -2.34 -12.78 -37.34
N GLU A 367 -3.38 -12.09 -36.86
CA GLU A 367 -4.01 -10.98 -37.58
C GLU A 367 -3.01 -9.83 -37.88
N GLU A 368 -2.04 -9.61 -36.99
CA GLU A 368 -1.04 -8.56 -37.13
C GLU A 368 0.29 -9.05 -37.74
N SER A 369 0.30 -10.17 -38.44
CA SER A 369 1.47 -10.70 -39.14
C SER A 369 2.04 -9.69 -40.15
N GLY A 370 3.31 -9.32 -40.03
CA GLY A 370 3.98 -8.38 -40.91
C GLY A 370 3.47 -6.94 -40.83
N SER A 371 2.86 -6.55 -39.71
CA SER A 371 2.22 -5.23 -39.55
C SER A 371 3.10 -4.28 -38.73
N ALA A 372 2.93 -2.97 -38.97
CA ALA A 372 3.54 -1.94 -38.12
C ALA A 372 2.83 -1.86 -36.75
N LEU A 373 3.62 -1.74 -35.69
CA LEU A 373 3.12 -1.64 -34.33
C LEU A 373 2.57 -0.25 -34.01
N GLY A 374 1.51 -0.19 -33.21
CA GLY A 374 0.99 1.03 -32.62
C GLY A 374 1.83 1.49 -31.42
N LYS A 375 1.24 2.32 -30.55
CA LYS A 375 1.90 2.75 -29.29
C LYS A 375 2.22 1.57 -28.38
N GLY A 376 3.26 1.73 -27.60
CA GLY A 376 3.65 0.81 -26.53
C GLY A 376 2.59 0.69 -25.42
N TYR A 377 2.72 -0.34 -24.60
CA TYR A 377 1.74 -0.72 -23.58
C TYR A 377 1.91 -0.01 -22.25
N GLY A 378 2.96 0.81 -22.10
CA GLY A 378 3.18 1.66 -20.92
C GLY A 378 3.62 0.94 -19.66
N LEU A 379 4.18 -0.28 -19.77
CA LEU A 379 4.84 -0.91 -18.65
C LEU A 379 6.11 -0.14 -18.28
N VAL A 380 6.46 -0.13 -17.01
CA VAL A 380 7.66 0.51 -16.49
C VAL A 380 8.77 -0.52 -16.41
N ASN A 381 9.88 -0.32 -17.11
CA ASN A 381 11.07 -1.13 -16.95
C ASN A 381 11.75 -0.75 -15.61
N LEU A 382 11.66 -1.64 -14.62
CA LEU A 382 12.17 -1.39 -13.27
C LEU A 382 13.70 -1.36 -13.25
N ASN A 383 14.38 -2.26 -14.01
CA ASN A 383 15.84 -2.27 -14.10
C ASN A 383 16.35 -0.90 -14.56
N THR A 384 15.82 -0.39 -15.66
CA THR A 384 16.21 0.94 -16.18
C THR A 384 15.81 2.08 -15.25
N ARG A 385 14.66 1.96 -14.57
CA ARG A 385 14.17 2.99 -13.63
C ARG A 385 15.10 3.18 -12.43
N PHE A 386 15.65 2.10 -11.88
CA PHE A 386 16.48 2.14 -10.67
C PHE A 386 17.97 2.22 -10.96
N HIS A 387 18.47 1.58 -12.02
CA HIS A 387 19.89 1.49 -12.34
C HIS A 387 20.30 2.26 -13.60
N GLY A 388 19.33 2.83 -14.33
CA GLY A 388 19.59 3.49 -15.61
C GLY A 388 19.86 2.50 -16.73
N THR A 389 20.43 3.00 -17.83
CA THR A 389 20.71 2.20 -19.03
C THR A 389 21.99 1.37 -18.94
N ASP A 390 22.78 1.49 -17.86
CA ASP A 390 24.03 0.74 -17.68
C ASP A 390 23.82 -0.59 -16.90
N THR A 391 22.57 -0.91 -16.55
CA THR A 391 22.18 -2.20 -15.96
C THR A 391 22.45 -3.37 -16.89
N TYR A 392 22.77 -4.53 -16.34
CA TYR A 392 23.03 -5.74 -17.13
C TYR A 392 22.67 -7.01 -16.33
N SER A 393 22.37 -8.07 -17.07
CA SER A 393 22.15 -9.42 -16.53
C SER A 393 22.86 -10.47 -17.37
N TYR A 394 23.43 -10.08 -18.51
CA TYR A 394 24.03 -10.98 -19.48
C TYR A 394 25.26 -10.36 -20.14
N SER A 395 26.21 -11.20 -20.53
CA SER A 395 27.44 -10.83 -21.25
C SER A 395 27.54 -11.59 -22.55
N TYR A 396 27.74 -10.88 -23.67
CA TYR A 396 27.96 -11.50 -24.96
C TYR A 396 29.12 -10.81 -25.70
N GLU A 397 30.17 -11.59 -26.10
CA GLU A 397 31.37 -11.07 -26.79
C GLU A 397 32.02 -9.90 -26.08
N GLY A 398 32.04 -9.86 -24.76
CA GLY A 398 32.60 -8.82 -23.93
C GLY A 398 31.77 -7.53 -23.81
N GLU A 399 30.55 -7.53 -24.31
CA GLU A 399 29.57 -6.48 -24.10
C GLU A 399 28.50 -6.93 -23.12
N LEU A 400 28.18 -6.07 -22.13
CA LEU A 400 27.16 -6.25 -21.11
C LEU A 400 25.83 -5.65 -21.56
N GLY A 401 24.74 -6.27 -21.21
CA GLY A 401 23.40 -5.73 -21.38
C GLY A 401 22.37 -6.53 -20.60
N ASN A 402 21.18 -5.98 -20.45
CA ASN A 402 20.12 -6.60 -19.69
C ASN A 402 19.17 -7.37 -20.61
N LEU A 403 19.11 -8.69 -20.47
CA LEU A 403 18.15 -9.57 -21.15
C LEU A 403 17.00 -9.97 -20.22
N ASP A 404 17.25 -9.94 -18.90
CA ASP A 404 16.33 -10.33 -17.84
C ASP A 404 15.65 -9.09 -17.28
N HIS A 405 14.41 -8.88 -17.66
CA HIS A 405 13.67 -7.68 -17.30
C HIS A 405 12.61 -7.92 -16.24
N ALA A 406 12.37 -6.90 -15.41
CA ALA A 406 11.22 -6.76 -14.55
C ALA A 406 10.38 -5.56 -15.02
N LEU A 407 9.25 -5.84 -15.68
CA LEU A 407 8.36 -4.84 -16.23
C LEU A 407 7.07 -4.78 -15.41
N ALA A 408 6.77 -3.65 -14.81
CA ALA A 408 5.60 -3.46 -13.95
C ALA A 408 4.57 -2.53 -14.59
N ASN A 409 3.28 -2.75 -14.30
CA ASN A 409 2.29 -1.71 -14.59
C ASN A 409 2.48 -0.50 -13.65
N PRO A 410 1.94 0.69 -13.97
CA PRO A 410 2.14 1.89 -13.15
C PRO A 410 1.70 1.73 -11.69
N SER A 411 0.66 0.92 -11.42
CA SER A 411 0.17 0.64 -10.06
C SER A 411 1.24 -0.07 -9.22
N LEU A 412 1.82 -1.14 -9.74
CA LEU A 412 2.89 -1.86 -9.04
C LEU A 412 4.18 -1.04 -8.98
N ALA A 413 4.55 -0.38 -10.08
CA ALA A 413 5.77 0.42 -10.15
C ALA A 413 5.83 1.51 -9.07
N ALA A 414 4.69 2.03 -8.61
CA ALA A 414 4.61 2.98 -7.50
C ALA A 414 4.87 2.34 -6.13
N LYS A 415 4.79 1.02 -6.01
CA LYS A 415 4.99 0.23 -4.78
C LYS A 415 6.36 -0.43 -4.71
N VAL A 416 7.11 -0.46 -5.82
CA VAL A 416 8.49 -0.99 -5.86
C VAL A 416 9.42 0.00 -5.19
N ILE A 417 10.13 -0.48 -4.15
CA ILE A 417 11.08 0.30 -3.35
C ILE A 417 12.55 0.01 -3.70
N GLY A 418 12.82 -1.08 -4.42
CA GLY A 418 14.15 -1.44 -4.86
C GLY A 418 14.13 -2.58 -5.87
N ILE A 419 15.18 -2.64 -6.65
CA ILE A 419 15.52 -3.75 -7.53
C ILE A 419 17.02 -4.00 -7.44
N GLU A 420 17.43 -5.24 -7.65
CA GLU A 420 18.84 -5.63 -7.71
C GLU A 420 19.07 -6.58 -8.87
N ASP A 421 20.01 -6.25 -9.74
CA ASP A 421 20.61 -7.18 -10.67
C ASP A 421 21.85 -7.78 -9.97
N TRP A 422 21.71 -8.97 -9.37
CA TRP A 422 22.76 -9.55 -8.54
C TRP A 422 23.79 -10.24 -9.40
N HIS A 423 24.89 -9.56 -9.65
CA HIS A 423 25.96 -9.94 -10.62
C HIS A 423 26.83 -11.10 -10.14
N ILE A 424 26.26 -12.30 -10.13
CA ILE A 424 26.96 -13.56 -9.76
C ILE A 424 27.31 -14.45 -10.93
N ASN A 425 26.81 -14.15 -12.14
CA ASN A 425 26.91 -15.01 -13.30
C ASN A 425 27.53 -14.30 -14.50
N SER A 426 26.85 -13.27 -15.04
CA SER A 426 27.22 -12.62 -16.30
C SER A 426 28.58 -11.93 -16.28
N ALA A 427 29.04 -11.52 -15.10
CA ALA A 427 30.37 -10.93 -14.92
C ALA A 427 31.47 -11.97 -14.69
N GLU A 428 31.11 -13.22 -14.36
CA GLU A 428 32.04 -14.31 -14.07
C GLU A 428 32.54 -15.00 -15.34
N SER A 429 33.61 -15.79 -15.22
CA SER A 429 34.03 -16.65 -16.30
C SER A 429 33.11 -17.85 -16.47
N ASN A 430 32.68 -18.14 -17.69
CA ASN A 430 31.90 -19.33 -18.01
C ASN A 430 32.65 -20.64 -17.75
N PHE A 431 33.98 -20.63 -17.57
CA PHE A 431 34.75 -21.79 -17.14
C PHE A 431 34.38 -22.27 -15.74
N PHE A 432 33.77 -21.43 -14.92
CA PHE A 432 33.33 -21.76 -13.57
C PHE A 432 31.88 -22.26 -13.49
N GLU A 433 31.13 -22.26 -14.60
CA GLU A 433 29.83 -22.90 -14.70
C GLU A 433 29.95 -24.42 -14.51
N TYR A 434 28.81 -25.09 -14.39
CA TYR A 434 28.78 -26.54 -14.13
C TYR A 434 29.39 -27.40 -15.24
N GLY A 435 29.34 -26.96 -16.49
CA GLY A 435 29.80 -27.75 -17.65
C GLY A 435 31.31 -27.93 -17.67
N SER A 436 31.78 -29.13 -17.95
CA SER A 436 33.19 -29.48 -17.97
C SER A 436 33.86 -29.42 -19.35
N LYS A 437 33.07 -29.22 -20.41
CA LYS A 437 33.50 -29.43 -21.80
C LYS A 437 34.74 -28.62 -22.22
N TYR A 438 34.94 -27.42 -21.72
CA TYR A 438 36.04 -26.52 -22.08
C TYR A 438 36.86 -26.07 -20.87
N SER A 439 36.49 -26.50 -19.66
CA SER A 439 37.17 -26.11 -18.43
C SER A 439 38.27 -27.08 -17.97
N GLY A 440 38.45 -28.22 -18.66
CA GLY A 440 39.47 -29.19 -18.35
C GLY A 440 39.41 -29.72 -16.90
N GLN A 441 40.53 -29.55 -16.17
CA GLN A 441 40.63 -29.94 -14.75
C GLN A 441 40.46 -28.76 -13.79
N LEU A 442 39.93 -27.63 -14.28
CA LEU A 442 39.76 -26.45 -13.46
C LEU A 442 38.80 -26.72 -12.31
N ALA A 443 39.22 -26.45 -11.08
CA ALA A 443 38.40 -26.58 -9.89
C ALA A 443 37.28 -25.53 -9.90
N LYS A 444 36.06 -25.94 -9.58
CA LYS A 444 34.85 -25.12 -9.55
C LYS A 444 34.35 -24.96 -8.12
N SER A 445 33.80 -23.79 -7.79
CA SER A 445 33.19 -23.55 -6.49
C SER A 445 31.76 -24.10 -6.42
N GLU A 446 31.27 -24.36 -5.23
CA GLU A 446 29.88 -24.75 -4.93
C GLU A 446 29.01 -23.55 -4.51
N GLY A 447 29.60 -22.34 -4.47
CA GLY A 447 28.92 -21.10 -4.13
C GLY A 447 27.96 -20.60 -5.23
N PRO A 448 27.34 -19.44 -5.05
CA PRO A 448 26.36 -18.90 -5.99
C PRO A 448 26.96 -18.39 -7.30
N PHE A 449 28.29 -18.09 -7.33
CA PHE A 449 28.95 -17.49 -8.47
C PHE A 449 29.08 -18.48 -9.64
N SER A 450 28.76 -18.05 -10.84
CA SER A 450 28.63 -18.87 -12.05
C SER A 450 27.64 -20.04 -11.88
N ALA A 451 26.50 -19.77 -11.22
CA ALA A 451 25.40 -20.72 -11.14
C ALA A 451 24.62 -20.83 -12.46
N SER A 452 24.70 -19.80 -13.29
CA SER A 452 24.11 -19.65 -14.62
C SER A 452 25.01 -18.75 -15.49
N ASP A 453 24.58 -18.43 -16.70
CA ASP A 453 25.14 -17.37 -17.57
C ASP A 453 24.34 -16.05 -17.47
N HIS A 454 23.15 -16.06 -16.82
CA HIS A 454 22.33 -14.91 -16.55
C HIS A 454 22.35 -14.53 -15.07
N ASP A 455 22.40 -13.26 -14.76
CA ASP A 455 22.24 -12.75 -13.40
C ASP A 455 20.77 -12.78 -12.97
N PRO A 456 20.45 -13.19 -11.73
CA PRO A 456 19.11 -13.07 -11.21
C PRO A 456 18.74 -11.62 -10.89
N VAL A 457 17.48 -11.28 -11.15
CA VAL A 457 16.88 -9.99 -10.82
C VAL A 457 16.01 -10.15 -9.59
N LEU A 458 16.14 -9.28 -8.60
CA LEU A 458 15.34 -9.29 -7.37
C LEU A 458 14.59 -7.97 -7.20
N VAL A 459 13.28 -8.02 -7.09
CA VAL A 459 12.38 -6.85 -6.92
C VAL A 459 11.82 -6.84 -5.51
N ALA A 460 11.96 -5.72 -4.79
CA ALA A 460 11.35 -5.48 -3.49
C ALA A 460 10.11 -4.60 -3.61
N ILE A 461 9.00 -5.07 -3.07
CA ILE A 461 7.68 -4.42 -3.13
C ILE A 461 7.25 -4.06 -1.71
N GLN A 462 6.85 -2.78 -1.51
CA GLN A 462 6.27 -2.29 -0.27
C GLN A 462 4.83 -1.88 -0.51
N TYR A 463 3.89 -2.57 0.11
CA TYR A 463 2.49 -2.20 0.02
C TYR A 463 2.17 -1.03 0.95
N PRO A 464 1.30 -0.08 0.53
CA PRO A 464 0.83 0.97 1.41
C PRO A 464 0.22 0.37 2.67
N GLN A 465 0.59 0.90 3.83
CA GLN A 465 -0.09 0.48 5.06
C GLN A 465 -1.53 1.00 5.03
N PRO A 466 -2.52 0.16 5.34
CA PRO A 466 -3.88 0.64 5.53
C PRO A 466 -3.90 1.75 6.58
N PRO A 467 -4.74 2.78 6.43
CA PRO A 467 -4.74 3.89 7.36
C PRO A 467 -5.12 3.45 8.78
N ALA A 468 -4.43 3.99 9.74
CA ALA A 468 -4.65 3.69 11.16
C ALA A 468 -5.96 4.27 11.69
N GLY A 469 -6.55 5.25 11.00
CA GLY A 469 -7.80 5.91 11.35
C GLY A 469 -7.64 7.24 12.07
N VAL A 470 -8.79 7.89 12.32
CA VAL A 470 -8.92 9.18 13.00
C VAL A 470 -9.88 9.04 14.17
N LEU A 471 -9.48 9.49 15.35
CA LEU A 471 -10.27 9.43 16.59
C LEU A 471 -10.93 10.78 16.84
N SER A 472 -12.27 10.81 16.90
CA SER A 472 -13.05 12.05 17.04
C SER A 472 -14.26 11.87 17.96
N LEU A 473 -14.65 12.93 18.67
CA LEU A 473 -15.96 13.06 19.30
C LEU A 473 -17.03 13.26 18.22
N GLU A 474 -18.22 12.71 18.42
CA GLU A 474 -19.31 12.84 17.44
C GLU A 474 -19.94 14.23 17.41
N SER A 475 -19.80 15.01 18.48
CA SER A 475 -20.47 16.32 18.60
C SER A 475 -19.57 17.38 19.25
N ALA A 476 -19.61 18.59 18.70
CA ALA A 476 -18.91 19.74 19.26
C ALA A 476 -19.58 20.32 20.52
N ALA A 477 -20.87 20.05 20.73
CA ALA A 477 -21.64 20.52 21.87
C ALA A 477 -22.66 19.49 22.34
N ALA A 478 -22.93 19.45 23.64
CA ALA A 478 -23.94 18.61 24.25
C ALA A 478 -24.61 19.36 25.41
N ASN A 479 -25.83 18.93 25.78
CA ASN A 479 -26.54 19.42 26.95
C ASN A 479 -26.92 18.24 27.84
N VAL A 480 -26.91 18.46 29.13
CA VAL A 480 -27.35 17.49 30.12
C VAL A 480 -28.06 18.22 31.27
N GLU A 481 -29.14 17.68 31.79
CA GLU A 481 -29.79 18.19 33.01
C GLU A 481 -29.05 17.66 34.24
N GLU A 482 -29.02 18.44 35.29
CA GLU A 482 -28.53 17.99 36.58
C GLU A 482 -29.17 16.70 37.04
N GLY A 483 -28.39 15.83 37.65
CA GLY A 483 -28.80 14.51 38.12
C GLY A 483 -28.85 13.42 37.06
N ASN A 484 -28.61 13.77 35.80
CA ASN A 484 -28.58 12.81 34.69
C ASN A 484 -27.13 12.40 34.33
N THR A 485 -26.99 11.33 33.56
CA THR A 485 -25.72 10.90 33.01
C THR A 485 -25.66 11.25 31.53
N LEU A 486 -24.62 11.99 31.12
CA LEU A 486 -24.31 12.28 29.74
C LEU A 486 -23.50 11.11 29.15
N SER A 487 -23.84 10.71 27.94
CA SER A 487 -23.07 9.75 27.15
C SER A 487 -22.53 10.43 25.89
N LEU A 488 -21.21 10.41 25.69
CA LEU A 488 -20.54 10.94 24.51
C LEU A 488 -19.80 9.82 23.79
N SER A 489 -20.01 9.73 22.46
CA SER A 489 -19.36 8.74 21.62
C SER A 489 -18.05 9.27 21.05
N VAL A 490 -17.05 8.40 21.02
CA VAL A 490 -15.78 8.60 20.29
C VAL A 490 -15.72 7.58 19.17
N SER A 491 -15.64 8.05 17.93
CA SER A 491 -15.55 7.22 16.73
C SER A 491 -14.09 7.06 16.28
N ARG A 492 -13.83 5.94 15.58
CA ARG A 492 -12.60 5.71 14.80
C ARG A 492 -13.01 5.57 13.35
N SER A 493 -12.75 6.61 12.53
CA SER A 493 -13.06 6.67 11.09
C SER A 493 -11.79 6.60 10.24
N ASP A 494 -11.98 6.48 8.91
CA ASP A 494 -10.92 6.57 7.91
C ASP A 494 -9.78 5.54 8.06
N GLY A 495 -10.08 4.43 8.74
CA GLY A 495 -9.15 3.33 8.93
C GLY A 495 -9.23 2.70 10.31
N SER A 496 -8.73 1.45 10.38
CA SER A 496 -8.70 0.68 11.64
C SER A 496 -7.42 -0.18 11.76
N HIS A 497 -6.40 0.13 10.96
CA HIS A 497 -5.17 -0.64 10.97
C HIS A 497 -4.41 -0.46 12.28
N GLY A 498 -3.97 -1.59 12.86
CA GLY A 498 -3.25 -1.59 14.14
C GLY A 498 -4.15 -1.26 15.34
N GLU A 499 -3.58 -1.35 16.52
CA GLU A 499 -4.21 -0.91 17.77
C GLU A 499 -4.21 0.63 17.84
N ALA A 500 -5.25 1.19 18.47
CA ALA A 500 -5.32 2.62 18.69
C ALA A 500 -5.82 2.93 20.11
N SER A 501 -5.40 4.06 20.67
CA SER A 501 -5.91 4.56 21.93
C SER A 501 -5.94 6.08 21.97
N VAL A 502 -6.81 6.64 22.84
CA VAL A 502 -6.86 8.06 23.12
C VAL A 502 -7.24 8.27 24.57
N SER A 503 -6.58 9.19 25.22
CA SER A 503 -6.90 9.64 26.58
C SER A 503 -7.99 10.71 26.53
N TYR A 504 -8.80 10.77 27.59
CA TYR A 504 -9.81 11.81 27.74
C TYR A 504 -9.81 12.41 29.14
N ARG A 505 -10.24 13.66 29.25
CA ARG A 505 -10.40 14.37 30.53
C ARG A 505 -11.53 15.40 30.48
N ILE A 506 -12.04 15.74 31.67
CA ILE A 506 -12.90 16.91 31.85
C ILE A 506 -12.04 18.13 32.14
N VAL A 507 -12.33 19.22 31.43
CA VAL A 507 -11.79 20.56 31.68
C VAL A 507 -12.94 21.45 32.10
N TYR A 508 -12.92 21.95 33.35
CA TYR A 508 -13.98 22.78 33.91
C TYR A 508 -14.07 24.14 33.22
N GLY A 509 -15.28 24.56 32.94
CA GLY A 509 -15.61 25.90 32.46
C GLY A 509 -16.16 26.78 33.58
N SER A 510 -17.48 27.04 33.60
CA SER A 510 -18.16 27.69 34.74
C SER A 510 -18.57 26.68 35.83
N GLY A 511 -18.82 25.40 35.44
CA GLY A 511 -19.06 24.32 36.40
C GLY A 511 -17.78 23.82 37.08
N ASP A 512 -17.93 23.18 38.23
CA ASP A 512 -16.82 22.69 39.03
C ASP A 512 -17.03 21.26 39.57
N THR A 513 -16.31 20.89 40.61
CA THR A 513 -16.40 19.53 41.20
C THR A 513 -17.68 19.26 41.98
N SER A 514 -18.52 20.29 42.26
CA SER A 514 -19.87 20.12 42.82
C SER A 514 -20.82 19.53 41.77
N ASP A 515 -20.65 19.90 40.49
CA ASP A 515 -21.55 19.53 39.40
C ASP A 515 -21.11 18.22 38.73
N VAL A 516 -19.84 18.05 38.44
CA VAL A 516 -19.30 16.86 37.84
C VAL A 516 -17.96 16.48 38.49
N ALA A 517 -17.80 15.18 38.81
CA ALA A 517 -16.54 14.71 39.40
C ALA A 517 -15.40 14.78 38.36
N PRO A 518 -14.13 14.99 38.78
CA PRO A 518 -13.01 14.85 37.89
C PRO A 518 -13.05 13.50 37.19
N LEU A 519 -12.97 13.50 35.86
CA LEU A 519 -12.99 12.30 35.04
C LEU A 519 -11.82 12.30 34.11
N THR A 520 -11.05 11.22 34.10
CA THR A 520 -9.99 10.94 33.15
C THR A 520 -9.97 9.45 32.86
N GLY A 521 -9.57 9.06 31.66
CA GLY A 521 -9.48 7.66 31.25
C GLY A 521 -8.85 7.54 29.89
N THR A 522 -8.79 6.31 29.39
CA THR A 522 -8.26 5.99 28.05
C THR A 522 -9.20 5.01 27.37
N LEU A 523 -9.52 5.26 26.12
CA LEU A 523 -10.23 4.34 25.23
C LEU A 523 -9.22 3.57 24.38
N HIS A 524 -9.51 2.30 24.11
CA HIS A 524 -8.64 1.41 23.35
C HIS A 524 -9.43 0.70 22.25
N TRP A 525 -8.87 0.65 21.04
CA TRP A 525 -9.36 -0.14 19.92
C TRP A 525 -8.32 -1.18 19.56
N ALA A 526 -8.71 -2.45 19.47
CA ALA A 526 -7.85 -3.49 18.91
C ALA A 526 -7.66 -3.29 17.40
N ALA A 527 -6.64 -3.94 16.84
CA ALA A 527 -6.41 -3.94 15.41
C ALA A 527 -7.68 -4.39 14.65
N GLY A 528 -8.11 -3.63 13.65
CA GLY A 528 -9.33 -3.85 12.88
C GLY A 528 -10.62 -3.37 13.54
N GLN A 529 -10.61 -2.93 14.81
CA GLN A 529 -11.77 -2.41 15.50
C GLN A 529 -12.05 -0.95 15.12
N SER A 530 -13.30 -0.64 14.70
CA SER A 530 -13.74 0.73 14.36
C SER A 530 -15.04 1.14 15.07
N GLU A 531 -15.66 0.23 15.82
CA GLU A 531 -16.92 0.51 16.55
C GLU A 531 -16.72 1.69 17.51
N PRO A 532 -17.68 2.64 17.56
CA PRO A 532 -17.62 3.77 18.49
C PRO A 532 -17.61 3.30 19.95
N GLN A 533 -16.86 4.01 20.78
CA GLN A 533 -16.83 3.80 22.22
C GLN A 533 -17.47 4.97 22.96
N THR A 534 -18.11 4.70 24.10
CA THR A 534 -18.89 5.68 24.84
C THR A 534 -18.20 6.06 26.15
N ILE A 535 -18.12 7.36 26.40
CA ILE A 535 -17.70 7.92 27.69
C ILE A 535 -18.98 8.35 28.44
N SER A 536 -19.19 7.80 29.63
CA SER A 536 -20.33 8.12 30.49
C SER A 536 -19.91 9.10 31.59
N ILE A 537 -20.62 10.23 31.67
CA ILE A 537 -20.32 11.35 32.59
C ILE A 537 -21.53 11.58 33.46
N PRO A 538 -21.53 11.11 34.72
CA PRO A 538 -22.59 11.41 35.67
C PRO A 538 -22.49 12.88 36.12
N VAL A 539 -23.58 13.62 35.97
CA VAL A 539 -23.74 14.99 36.49
C VAL A 539 -24.48 14.92 37.80
N LYS A 540 -24.01 15.62 38.83
CA LYS A 540 -24.61 15.63 40.15
C LYS A 540 -25.85 16.55 40.15
N SER A 541 -26.73 16.35 41.12
CA SER A 541 -27.89 17.19 41.34
C SER A 541 -27.81 17.76 42.74
N ASP A 542 -28.17 19.02 42.92
CA ASP A 542 -28.26 19.67 44.23
C ASP A 542 -29.59 20.42 44.43
N THR A 543 -29.65 21.41 45.29
CA THR A 543 -30.84 22.18 45.65
C THR A 543 -30.64 23.68 45.47
N LEU A 544 -29.62 24.09 44.74
CA LEU A 544 -29.29 25.48 44.43
C LEU A 544 -29.72 25.80 43.00
N HIS A 545 -30.10 27.02 42.74
CA HIS A 545 -30.27 27.52 41.40
C HIS A 545 -29.01 28.33 41.03
N GLU A 546 -28.17 27.73 40.18
CA GLU A 546 -26.87 28.32 39.79
C GLU A 546 -26.89 28.83 38.33
N GLY A 547 -27.90 28.42 37.58
CA GLY A 547 -28.06 28.70 36.17
C GLY A 547 -27.28 27.67 35.31
N ASP A 548 -27.28 27.86 33.99
CA ASP A 548 -26.57 26.93 33.07
C ASP A 548 -25.06 27.01 33.29
N GLU A 549 -24.40 25.89 33.49
CA GLU A 549 -22.98 25.76 33.71
C GLU A 549 -22.29 24.97 32.60
N THR A 550 -20.97 25.01 32.51
CA THR A 550 -20.25 24.37 31.42
C THR A 550 -18.98 23.64 31.87
N PHE A 551 -18.70 22.55 31.16
CA PHE A 551 -17.39 21.92 31.12
C PHE A 551 -17.08 21.43 29.71
N THR A 552 -15.83 21.08 29.42
CA THR A 552 -15.40 20.50 28.14
C THR A 552 -14.90 19.09 28.37
N LEU A 553 -15.36 18.11 27.59
CA LEU A 553 -14.68 16.84 27.43
C LEU A 553 -13.64 17.00 26.32
N GLU A 554 -12.39 16.67 26.62
CA GLU A 554 -11.25 16.78 25.72
C GLU A 554 -10.60 15.42 25.50
N LEU A 555 -10.34 15.07 24.24
CA LEU A 555 -9.46 13.96 23.83
C LEU A 555 -8.05 14.48 23.66
N PHE A 556 -7.06 13.70 24.11
CA PHE A 556 -5.64 14.05 24.02
C PHE A 556 -4.76 12.80 24.00
N ASP A 557 -3.46 12.94 23.70
CA ASP A 557 -2.46 11.88 23.62
C ASP A 557 -2.93 10.64 22.81
N PRO A 558 -3.28 10.81 21.52
CA PRO A 558 -3.63 9.69 20.67
C PRO A 558 -2.42 8.80 20.41
N SER A 559 -2.62 7.50 20.29
CA SER A 559 -1.61 6.52 19.91
C SER A 559 -2.18 5.55 18.88
N GLY A 560 -1.42 5.22 17.85
CA GLY A 560 -1.83 4.27 16.81
C GLY A 560 -2.94 4.77 15.88
N ALA A 561 -3.40 6.01 16.01
CA ALA A 561 -4.35 6.69 15.13
C ALA A 561 -4.17 8.20 15.25
N ALA A 562 -4.63 8.98 14.28
CA ALA A 562 -4.60 10.44 14.35
C ALA A 562 -5.72 10.97 15.25
N LEU A 563 -5.50 12.15 15.87
CA LEU A 563 -6.56 12.90 16.54
C LEU A 563 -7.26 13.79 15.52
N GLY A 564 -8.59 13.69 15.46
CA GLY A 564 -9.40 14.49 14.54
C GLY A 564 -9.64 15.92 15.04
N ASP A 565 -10.14 16.77 14.16
CA ASP A 565 -10.45 18.16 14.48
C ASP A 565 -11.49 18.27 15.59
N GLN A 566 -12.47 17.35 15.62
CA GLN A 566 -13.49 17.26 16.65
C GLN A 566 -12.97 16.45 17.86
N HIS A 567 -12.04 17.03 18.61
CA HIS A 567 -11.46 16.41 19.82
C HIS A 567 -11.94 17.04 21.14
N GLN A 568 -12.86 17.99 21.06
CA GLN A 568 -13.45 18.65 22.23
C GLN A 568 -14.97 18.75 22.09
N THR A 569 -15.71 18.50 23.18
CA THR A 569 -17.15 18.72 23.26
C THR A 569 -17.43 19.68 24.40
N LEU A 570 -18.02 20.84 24.10
CA LEU A 570 -18.53 21.76 25.13
C LEU A 570 -19.85 21.22 25.65
N VAL A 571 -19.92 20.92 26.96
CA VAL A 571 -21.10 20.42 27.63
C VAL A 571 -21.71 21.55 28.44
N THR A 572 -23.04 21.77 28.27
CA THR A 572 -23.81 22.68 29.12
C THR A 572 -24.68 21.86 30.08
N ILE A 573 -24.46 22.04 31.35
CA ILE A 573 -25.30 21.52 32.44
C ILE A 573 -26.52 22.43 32.55
N LYS A 574 -27.69 21.91 32.40
CA LYS A 574 -28.96 22.61 32.57
C LYS A 574 -29.42 22.49 34.01
N ASP A 575 -29.48 23.65 34.68
CA ASP A 575 -30.02 23.72 36.04
C ASP A 575 -31.46 23.22 36.08
N LYS A 576 -31.75 22.33 37.00
CA LYS A 576 -33.08 21.72 37.20
C LYS A 576 -34.02 22.63 37.95
N LEU A 577 -33.51 23.55 38.75
CA LEU A 577 -34.28 24.44 39.58
C LEU A 577 -34.59 25.76 38.88
N ALA A 578 -35.89 26.17 38.90
CA ALA A 578 -36.26 27.49 38.48
C ALA A 578 -35.87 28.54 39.54
N PRO A 579 -35.56 29.79 39.17
CA PRO A 579 -35.23 30.84 40.12
C PRO A 579 -36.36 31.04 41.15
N SER A 580 -36.00 31.46 42.38
CA SER A 580 -36.96 31.81 43.43
C SER A 580 -37.93 32.88 42.96
N THR A 581 -39.22 32.61 43.02
CA THR A 581 -40.26 33.57 42.65
C THR A 581 -41.28 33.80 43.77
N ILE A 582 -41.80 35.02 43.91
CA ILE A 582 -42.96 35.33 44.76
C ILE A 582 -44.03 35.94 43.89
N SER A 583 -45.24 35.40 44.02
CA SER A 583 -46.45 35.86 43.29
C SER A 583 -47.60 36.04 44.24
N LEU A 584 -48.50 36.94 43.96
CA LEU A 584 -49.83 36.90 44.51
C LEU A 584 -50.57 35.64 44.01
N ALA A 585 -51.36 34.98 44.86
CA ALA A 585 -51.92 33.67 44.50
C ALA A 585 -53.03 33.78 43.45
N ARG A 586 -53.68 34.96 43.31
CA ARG A 586 -54.79 35.17 42.38
C ARG A 586 -54.84 36.64 41.95
N ALA A 587 -55.32 36.93 40.72
CA ALA A 587 -55.44 38.27 40.16
C ALA A 587 -56.67 39.04 40.70
N SER A 588 -57.66 38.36 41.23
CA SER A 588 -58.84 38.97 41.85
C SER A 588 -59.40 38.16 43.00
N MET A 589 -60.04 38.79 43.94
CA MET A 589 -60.79 38.17 45.00
C MET A 589 -61.92 39.10 45.42
N THR A 590 -62.92 38.51 46.10
CA THR A 590 -64.07 39.23 46.64
C THR A 590 -64.15 38.99 48.14
N VAL A 591 -64.51 40.01 48.95
CA VAL A 591 -64.69 39.99 50.36
C VAL A 591 -66.02 40.66 50.65
N ASN A 592 -66.72 40.26 51.72
CA ASN A 592 -67.89 40.98 52.21
C ASN A 592 -67.45 41.97 53.27
N GLU A 593 -68.08 43.10 53.33
CA GLU A 593 -67.79 44.15 54.27
C GLU A 593 -67.88 43.67 55.74
N GLY A 594 -68.81 42.86 56.08
CA GLY A 594 -68.88 42.22 57.38
C GLY A 594 -67.76 41.19 57.70
N GLN A 595 -66.87 40.93 56.79
CA GLN A 595 -65.64 40.18 57.06
C GLN A 595 -64.51 41.10 57.59
N TRP A 596 -64.17 40.94 58.82
CA TRP A 596 -63.16 41.77 59.49
C TRP A 596 -61.76 41.83 58.72
N PHE A 597 -61.47 40.82 57.95
CA PHE A 597 -60.16 40.78 57.23
C PHE A 597 -60.30 40.15 55.86
N ALA A 598 -59.68 40.79 54.89
CA ALA A 598 -59.25 40.20 53.63
C ALA A 598 -57.88 39.55 53.81
N GLU A 599 -57.72 38.26 53.59
CA GLU A 599 -56.50 37.57 53.62
C GLU A 599 -55.97 37.45 52.18
N ILE A 600 -54.85 38.13 51.88
CA ILE A 600 -54.24 38.20 50.54
C ILE A 600 -53.06 37.20 50.53
N PRO A 601 -53.19 36.05 49.90
CA PRO A 601 -52.14 35.05 49.88
C PRO A 601 -51.07 35.39 48.84
N LEU A 602 -49.79 35.24 49.24
CA LEU A 602 -48.61 35.30 48.40
C LEU A 602 -48.00 33.88 48.42
N VAL A 603 -47.49 33.44 47.25
CA VAL A 603 -46.89 32.11 47.07
C VAL A 603 -45.44 32.29 46.67
N ARG A 604 -44.55 31.59 47.38
CA ARG A 604 -43.15 31.46 47.00
C ARG A 604 -42.91 30.08 46.39
N SER A 605 -42.23 30.05 45.21
CA SER A 605 -41.83 28.81 44.52
C SER A 605 -40.44 29.01 43.87
N GLY A 606 -39.90 27.91 43.29
CA GLY A 606 -38.56 27.85 42.70
C GLY A 606 -37.46 27.57 43.73
N ASP A 607 -36.28 28.14 43.56
CA ASP A 607 -35.17 27.96 44.52
C ASP A 607 -35.56 28.53 45.93
N LEU A 608 -35.48 27.67 46.91
CA LEU A 608 -35.77 28.01 48.30
C LEU A 608 -34.52 28.13 49.18
N SER A 609 -33.33 28.00 48.61
CA SER A 609 -32.08 27.93 49.35
C SER A 609 -31.74 29.18 50.20
N LYS A 610 -32.24 30.33 49.80
CA LYS A 610 -32.01 31.61 50.46
C LYS A 610 -33.31 32.16 51.04
N PRO A 611 -33.27 32.95 52.17
CA PRO A 611 -34.46 33.60 52.68
C PRO A 611 -35.02 34.65 51.69
N ALA A 612 -36.33 34.73 51.61
CA ALA A 612 -36.99 35.69 50.73
C ALA A 612 -38.05 36.51 51.47
N ARG A 613 -38.33 37.72 51.02
CA ARG A 613 -39.41 38.57 51.55
C ARG A 613 -40.07 39.39 50.47
N ALA A 614 -41.36 39.64 50.64
CA ALA A 614 -42.14 40.50 49.76
C ALA A 614 -42.89 41.54 50.58
N ARG A 615 -42.94 42.76 50.09
CA ARG A 615 -43.83 43.82 50.60
C ARG A 615 -44.88 44.10 49.56
N VAL A 616 -46.14 44.31 50.03
CA VAL A 616 -47.22 44.75 49.18
C VAL A 616 -47.62 46.18 49.51
N ALA A 617 -48.10 46.89 48.50
CA ALA A 617 -48.74 48.18 48.62
C ALA A 617 -50.27 48.00 48.41
N LEU A 618 -51.06 48.79 49.11
CA LEU A 618 -52.49 48.84 48.99
C LEU A 618 -52.89 50.17 48.37
N ASP A 619 -53.62 50.13 47.27
CA ASP A 619 -54.08 51.31 46.55
C ASP A 619 -55.62 51.26 46.38
N GLY A 620 -56.34 52.26 46.88
CA GLY A 620 -57.80 52.44 46.66
C GLY A 620 -58.11 52.69 45.18
N VAL A 621 -59.12 52.01 44.65
CA VAL A 621 -59.66 52.27 43.32
C VAL A 621 -60.96 53.01 43.38
N THR A 622 -61.99 52.40 43.94
CA THR A 622 -63.25 53.03 44.37
C THR A 622 -63.34 53.04 45.88
N ALA A 623 -62.85 52.03 46.56
CA ALA A 623 -62.71 51.97 47.98
C ALA A 623 -61.74 52.98 48.55
N ARG A 624 -62.03 53.57 49.67
CA ARG A 624 -61.31 54.71 50.27
C ARG A 624 -60.50 54.25 51.48
N TRP A 625 -59.24 54.61 51.50
CA TRP A 625 -58.37 54.37 52.64
C TRP A 625 -58.91 54.97 53.92
N GLY A 626 -59.07 54.17 54.98
CA GLY A 626 -59.52 54.60 56.31
C GLY A 626 -61.01 54.69 56.46
N LEU A 627 -61.81 54.50 55.41
CA LEU A 627 -63.23 54.36 55.42
C LEU A 627 -63.63 52.93 55.17
N ASP A 628 -63.15 52.33 54.13
CA ASP A 628 -63.55 50.97 53.67
C ASP A 628 -62.52 49.90 53.96
N PHE A 629 -61.22 50.27 53.96
CA PHE A 629 -60.09 49.37 54.26
C PHE A 629 -58.94 50.04 54.95
N LEU A 630 -58.11 49.26 55.71
CA LEU A 630 -56.87 49.66 56.32
C LEU A 630 -55.86 48.51 56.33
N PRO A 631 -54.54 48.83 56.22
CA PRO A 631 -53.52 47.79 56.42
C PRO A 631 -53.56 47.27 57.86
N TRP A 632 -53.57 45.97 58.05
CA TRP A 632 -53.51 45.36 59.35
C TRP A 632 -52.09 44.90 59.65
N PHE A 633 -51.37 45.48 60.60
CA PHE A 633 -49.97 45.28 60.94
C PHE A 633 -49.01 45.43 59.73
N SER A 634 -47.98 44.55 59.64
CA SER A 634 -46.96 44.58 58.57
C SER A 634 -47.48 44.07 57.22
N GLN A 635 -47.33 44.87 56.22
CA GLN A 635 -47.58 44.48 54.81
C GLN A 635 -46.38 43.73 54.16
N THR A 636 -45.52 43.15 54.99
CA THR A 636 -44.35 42.39 54.54
C THR A 636 -44.46 40.95 55.02
N VAL A 637 -44.28 40.03 54.09
CA VAL A 637 -44.19 38.60 54.33
C VAL A 637 -42.79 38.12 54.11
N SER A 638 -42.30 37.20 54.96
CA SER A 638 -40.96 36.65 54.89
C SER A 638 -41.00 35.14 54.94
N TRP A 639 -40.12 34.49 54.13
CA TRP A 639 -39.85 33.08 54.12
C TRP A 639 -38.39 32.88 54.56
N ALA A 640 -38.19 31.92 55.47
CA ALA A 640 -36.87 31.47 55.81
C ALA A 640 -36.19 30.68 54.69
N ALA A 641 -34.90 30.41 54.77
CA ALA A 641 -34.26 29.47 53.87
C ALA A 641 -34.90 28.08 54.03
N GLY A 642 -35.17 27.42 52.90
CA GLY A 642 -35.89 26.14 52.83
C GLY A 642 -37.44 26.29 52.94
N GLU A 643 -37.97 27.47 53.15
CA GLU A 643 -39.41 27.72 53.32
C GLU A 643 -40.03 28.22 52.00
N GLY A 644 -41.03 27.47 51.49
CA GLY A 644 -41.82 27.86 50.29
C GLY A 644 -43.31 27.87 50.62
N GLY A 645 -44.15 27.96 49.60
CA GLY A 645 -45.60 27.91 49.73
C GLY A 645 -46.25 29.25 50.08
N SER A 646 -47.48 29.17 50.59
CA SER A 646 -48.35 30.36 50.73
C SER A 646 -48.27 30.98 52.14
N LYS A 647 -48.11 32.32 52.15
CA LYS A 647 -48.28 33.15 53.35
C LYS A 647 -49.18 34.35 52.97
N SER A 648 -49.95 34.93 53.94
CA SER A 648 -50.87 35.99 53.64
C SER A 648 -50.54 37.31 54.37
N VAL A 649 -50.82 38.41 53.74
CA VAL A 649 -51.02 39.70 54.42
C VAL A 649 -52.50 39.88 54.73
N LYS A 650 -52.80 40.61 55.85
CA LYS A 650 -54.17 40.90 56.23
C LYS A 650 -54.46 42.37 56.03
N VAL A 651 -55.61 42.61 55.43
CA VAL A 651 -56.17 43.94 55.26
C VAL A 651 -57.50 43.98 56.07
N LEU A 652 -57.62 44.95 57.01
CA LEU A 652 -58.84 45.20 57.72
C LEU A 652 -59.87 45.73 56.76
N ILE A 653 -61.05 45.16 56.72
CA ILE A 653 -62.24 45.69 56.00
C ILE A 653 -63.10 46.34 57.04
N ILE A 654 -63.55 47.54 56.80
CA ILE A 654 -64.37 48.34 57.73
C ILE A 654 -65.82 48.14 57.35
N ASP A 655 -66.58 47.69 58.29
CA ASP A 655 -68.02 47.43 58.20
C ASP A 655 -68.78 48.70 58.79
N ASP A 656 -69.61 49.35 57.98
CA ASP A 656 -70.41 50.50 58.45
C ASP A 656 -71.90 50.27 58.25
N TRP A 657 -72.72 51.25 58.05
CA TRP A 657 -74.17 51.10 57.99
C TRP A 657 -74.75 51.74 56.70
N PHE A 658 -73.90 52.16 55.77
CA PHE A 658 -74.31 52.79 54.53
C PHE A 658 -74.41 51.75 53.42
N VAL A 659 -75.49 51.82 52.65
CA VAL A 659 -75.67 50.96 51.48
C VAL A 659 -74.83 51.50 50.35
N GLU A 660 -73.82 50.79 49.95
CA GLU A 660 -72.82 51.25 48.94
C GLU A 660 -72.77 50.33 47.74
N PRO A 661 -72.36 50.80 46.58
CA PRO A 661 -72.00 49.91 45.45
C PRO A 661 -70.73 49.10 45.76
N THR A 662 -70.53 47.91 45.13
CA THR A 662 -69.30 47.16 45.26
C THR A 662 -68.07 48.09 45.04
N GLU A 663 -67.24 48.09 46.04
CA GLU A 663 -66.03 48.96 46.02
C GLU A 663 -64.76 48.12 45.78
N GLN A 664 -63.70 48.79 45.39
CA GLN A 664 -62.48 48.12 44.93
C GLN A 664 -61.23 48.78 45.49
N PHE A 665 -60.29 47.93 45.91
CA PHE A 665 -58.87 48.31 46.09
C PHE A 665 -57.97 47.31 45.43
N SER A 666 -56.72 47.66 45.16
CA SER A 666 -55.68 46.78 44.61
C SER A 666 -54.58 46.50 45.63
N VAL A 667 -54.07 45.31 45.58
CA VAL A 667 -52.88 44.89 46.33
C VAL A 667 -51.79 44.62 45.32
N ASN A 668 -50.73 45.41 45.40
CA ASN A 668 -49.62 45.38 44.45
C ASN A 668 -48.33 44.85 45.07
N LEU A 669 -47.62 43.97 44.41
CA LEU A 669 -46.31 43.51 44.82
C LEU A 669 -45.30 44.63 44.64
N GLU A 670 -44.77 45.24 45.72
CA GLU A 670 -44.00 46.47 45.66
C GLU A 670 -42.48 46.25 45.73
N LYS A 671 -42.01 45.46 46.75
CA LYS A 671 -40.61 45.26 47.01
C LYS A 671 -40.34 43.78 47.31
N LEU A 672 -39.44 43.18 46.50
CA LEU A 672 -38.97 41.81 46.68
C LEU A 672 -37.48 41.82 47.09
N LYS A 673 -37.12 40.88 47.95
CA LYS A 673 -35.72 40.58 48.23
C LYS A 673 -35.58 39.06 48.34
N GLY A 674 -34.57 38.51 47.62
CA GLY A 674 -34.29 37.06 47.61
C GLY A 674 -35.25 36.24 46.72
N ALA A 675 -36.06 36.90 45.88
CA ALA A 675 -36.93 36.28 44.91
C ALA A 675 -37.26 37.29 43.77
N GLN A 676 -37.61 36.77 42.61
CA GLN A 676 -38.12 37.53 41.46
C GLN A 676 -39.65 37.65 41.51
N PRO A 677 -40.27 38.63 40.84
CA PRO A 677 -41.73 38.67 40.74
C PRO A 677 -42.27 37.52 39.90
N GLY A 678 -43.29 36.84 40.44
CA GLY A 678 -44.00 35.78 39.74
C GLY A 678 -45.09 36.32 38.81
N ALA A 679 -45.93 35.45 38.28
CA ALA A 679 -46.91 35.76 37.26
C ALA A 679 -47.95 36.77 37.65
N VAL A 680 -48.46 36.73 38.93
CA VAL A 680 -49.47 37.65 39.42
C VAL A 680 -48.83 38.67 40.36
N GLN A 681 -48.71 39.90 39.92
CA GLN A 681 -48.10 41.01 40.67
C GLN A 681 -49.12 41.96 41.29
N GLN A 682 -50.40 41.81 40.93
CA GLN A 682 -51.49 42.62 41.42
C GLN A 682 -52.73 41.72 41.71
N THR A 683 -53.39 41.95 42.82
CA THR A 683 -54.70 41.36 43.15
C THR A 683 -55.70 42.47 43.30
N ARG A 684 -56.76 42.44 42.52
CA ARG A 684 -57.92 43.29 42.74
C ARG A 684 -58.81 42.67 43.84
N VAL A 685 -59.21 43.46 44.78
CA VAL A 685 -60.16 43.05 45.86
C VAL A 685 -61.45 43.86 45.71
N ASP A 686 -62.54 43.15 45.51
CA ASP A 686 -63.88 43.68 45.45
C ASP A 686 -64.54 43.52 46.84
N ILE A 687 -64.95 44.65 47.48
CA ILE A 687 -65.67 44.67 48.72
C ILE A 687 -67.16 44.70 48.39
N LEU A 688 -67.88 43.69 48.87
CA LEU A 688 -69.34 43.63 48.70
C LEU A 688 -70.05 44.17 49.95
N ASP A 689 -70.89 45.17 49.72
CA ASP A 689 -71.74 45.76 50.73
C ASP A 689 -72.73 44.65 51.33
N ASN A 690 -72.84 44.68 52.60
CA ASN A 690 -73.74 43.76 53.33
C ASN A 690 -74.97 44.43 53.95
N ASP A 691 -75.14 45.77 53.80
CA ASP A 691 -76.21 46.59 54.39
C ASP A 691 -77.50 46.53 53.56
N LYS A 692 -78.64 46.68 54.26
CA LYS A 692 -79.94 46.74 53.63
C LYS A 692 -80.53 48.13 53.66
N SER A 693 -81.01 48.56 52.57
CA SER A 693 -81.70 49.85 52.48
C SER A 693 -82.90 49.85 53.50
N TRP A 694 -82.76 50.64 54.54
CA TRP A 694 -83.88 50.93 55.48
C TRP A 694 -84.83 51.94 54.90
N TRP A 695 -85.63 51.56 53.89
CA TRP A 695 -86.78 52.32 53.52
C TRP A 695 -88.01 51.45 53.62
N PRO A 696 -88.83 51.70 54.66
CA PRO A 696 -90.10 50.95 54.79
C PRO A 696 -91.26 51.71 54.10
N PHE A 697 -91.16 52.03 52.83
CA PHE A 697 -92.34 52.45 52.06
C PHE A 697 -91.98 52.72 50.57
N GLY A 698 -92.47 51.78 49.74
CA GLY A 698 -92.54 51.92 48.31
C GLY A 698 -92.50 50.60 47.59
#